data_914c7a4f0e053d679614fca43aa77b5a
#
_entry.id   914c7a4f0e053d679614fca43aa77b5a
#
_cell.length_a   1.000
_cell.length_b   1.000
_cell.length_c   1.000
_cell.angle_alpha   90.00
_cell.angle_beta   90.00
_cell.angle_gamma   90.00
#
_symmetry.space_group_name_H-M   'P 1'
#
loop_
_entity.id
_entity.type
_entity.pdbx_description
1 polymer ?
#
loop_
_entity_poly.entity_id
_entity_poly.type
_entity_poly.pdbx_seq_one_letter_code
_entity_poly.pdbx_strand_id
1 'polypeptide(L)'
;MMGKRKLTLALACVLAMTTTAQSKLDSVQHVREIIVVSKPAMREVVPSQKLKGELLEQLNTHSVADALRYFSGIQLKDYGGVGGIKTVNIRSMGTHHLGISYDGVQLGNAQNGQIDLGQFSLDNVEDITLYNGQKSAIFQPASDFGNAGAIYIRTKAPDFSKGDKTHLRFKVQYGSSDMLRLTGLWEQKLSQTVSSSVSAGFLTASGKYKFHYERKYPNGETAWDTTAVRNNGDIHAERLEANVFGRLDQGSWQLKAYVYNSARGIPGAIVNNVWRRGERQQDLNTFVQADYNKNIGDGFSTRWLAKYAYYNTHYVNKDSTQLPVDNRYKQQELYISTANVLELLPNWSASLAYDFKWNKLDADIYNFAYPTRISNLVSLATAIDYKHLKAQGSILATFIHDKTNRKGEFAGMNSSNSLSKLTPALFVNVYPFRGTFFSMRAYVKKSFRMPTFNDLYYTDMGNANLVPESALQYDVGFALNKHFEHGIVRHAEMHFDAYYNTVHDKIVAYPKGQQFRWTMLNLGEVHIKGIDVEAEADFKIGKDLVATTRAQYTYQDARDVTDPSTTYYNHQIPYIPWHSGSAIVGLTYKNWNVNYSFIYAGERYDEQENIIYNHMEPWYTSDLSIIYRFHMQKALCKAQLDVNNLLGQDYEVIVNYPMPGRNYALTLSVEI
;
A
#
# COMPACT_ATOMS: atom_id res chain seq x y z
N MET A 1 -25.41 23.45 28.74
CA MET A 1 -25.28 22.70 30.03
C MET A 1 -25.65 21.20 29.89
N MET A 2 -25.72 20.64 28.67
CA MET A 2 -26.11 19.21 28.44
C MET A 2 -24.95 18.26 28.09
N GLY A 3 -23.71 18.76 27.95
CA GLY A 3 -22.56 17.94 27.54
C GLY A 3 -21.81 17.22 28.67
N LYS A 4 -21.88 17.68 29.92
CA LYS A 4 -21.10 17.09 31.03
C LYS A 4 -21.71 15.83 31.65
N ARG A 5 -23.02 15.60 31.52
CA ARG A 5 -23.69 14.43 32.15
C ARG A 5 -23.51 13.12 31.35
N LYS A 6 -23.22 13.18 30.07
CA LYS A 6 -23.04 11.96 29.24
C LYS A 6 -21.63 11.35 29.35
N LEU A 7 -20.63 12.17 29.66
CA LEU A 7 -19.25 11.68 29.87
C LEU A 7 -19.09 11.00 31.22
N THR A 8 -19.84 11.43 32.24
CA THR A 8 -19.81 10.87 33.60
C THR A 8 -20.47 9.49 33.66
N LEU A 9 -21.44 9.20 32.79
CA LEU A 9 -22.10 7.89 32.75
C LEU A 9 -21.21 6.81 32.10
N ALA A 10 -20.41 7.16 31.10
CA ALA A 10 -19.44 6.26 30.50
C ALA A 10 -18.26 5.93 31.42
N LEU A 11 -17.83 6.90 32.26
CA LEU A 11 -16.75 6.69 33.22
C LEU A 11 -17.22 5.92 34.48
N ALA A 12 -18.49 6.05 34.89
CA ALA A 12 -19.06 5.34 36.02
C ALA A 12 -19.28 3.83 35.73
N CYS A 13 -19.47 3.42 34.48
CA CYS A 13 -19.56 2.01 34.12
C CYS A 13 -18.21 1.28 34.16
N VAL A 14 -17.10 2.00 34.11
CA VAL A 14 -15.74 1.41 34.09
C VAL A 14 -15.23 1.16 35.54
N LEU A 15 -15.76 1.83 36.53
CA LEU A 15 -15.27 1.77 37.94
C LEU A 15 -15.99 0.77 38.88
N ALA A 16 -17.01 0.08 38.40
CA ALA A 16 -17.87 -0.73 39.29
C ALA A 16 -17.65 -2.25 39.24
N MET A 17 -16.63 -2.78 38.57
CA MET A 17 -16.43 -4.24 38.51
C MET A 17 -14.98 -4.66 38.76
N THR A 18 -14.57 -4.68 40.03
CA THR A 18 -13.45 -5.50 40.47
C THR A 18 -14.02 -6.75 41.17
N THR A 19 -14.16 -7.83 40.43
CA THR A 19 -14.23 -9.19 40.96
C THR A 19 -13.38 -10.12 40.11
N THR A 20 -12.44 -10.75 40.80
CA THR A 20 -11.45 -11.69 40.33
C THR A 20 -12.08 -12.92 39.68
N ALA A 21 -11.78 -13.15 38.41
CA ALA A 21 -11.86 -14.48 37.82
C ALA A 21 -10.49 -14.78 37.18
N GLN A 22 -9.70 -15.60 37.87
CA GLN A 22 -8.53 -16.23 37.30
C GLN A 22 -8.99 -17.29 36.30
N SER A 23 -8.85 -17.04 35.02
CA SER A 23 -8.83 -18.09 33.99
C SER A 23 -7.41 -18.23 33.46
N LYS A 24 -6.92 -19.45 33.46
CA LYS A 24 -5.66 -19.83 32.84
C LYS A 24 -5.69 -19.45 31.35
N LEU A 25 -4.98 -18.39 31.00
CA LEU A 25 -4.60 -18.15 29.60
C LEU A 25 -3.45 -19.12 29.28
N ASP A 26 -3.79 -20.15 28.61
CA ASP A 26 -2.81 -21.05 28.01
C ASP A 26 -2.45 -20.52 26.63
N SER A 27 -1.15 -20.25 26.50
CA SER A 27 -0.36 -20.21 25.27
C SER A 27 -0.84 -19.33 24.10
N VAL A 28 0.05 -18.50 23.64
CA VAL A 28 0.17 -18.07 22.23
C VAL A 28 -0.08 -19.29 21.36
N GLN A 29 -1.31 -19.45 20.89
CA GLN A 29 -1.58 -20.41 19.85
C GLN A 29 -0.92 -19.86 18.61
N HIS A 30 0.26 -20.37 18.27
CA HIS A 30 0.64 -20.44 16.88
C HIS A 30 -0.53 -21.12 16.17
N VAL A 31 -1.31 -20.33 15.44
CA VAL A 31 -2.21 -20.88 14.44
C VAL A 31 -1.31 -21.75 13.58
N ARG A 32 -1.43 -23.07 13.75
CA ARG A 32 -0.81 -24.01 12.82
C ARG A 32 -1.36 -23.58 11.47
N GLU A 33 -0.54 -22.89 10.73
CA GLU A 33 -0.71 -22.74 9.31
C GLU A 33 -1.02 -24.17 8.85
N ILE A 34 -2.22 -24.40 8.34
CA ILE A 34 -2.51 -25.65 7.64
C ILE A 34 -1.49 -25.62 6.52
N ILE A 35 -0.40 -26.36 6.70
CA ILE A 35 0.55 -26.64 5.63
C ILE A 35 -0.25 -27.49 4.65
N VAL A 36 -1.06 -26.81 3.84
CA VAL A 36 -1.42 -27.34 2.55
C VAL A 36 -0.06 -27.52 1.90
N VAL A 37 0.34 -28.76 1.65
CA VAL A 37 1.56 -29.06 0.88
C VAL A 37 1.36 -28.35 -0.44
N SER A 38 1.81 -27.10 -0.51
CA SER A 38 1.55 -26.25 -1.68
C SER A 38 2.36 -26.85 -2.82
N LYS A 39 1.67 -27.07 -3.93
CA LYS A 39 2.29 -27.52 -5.17
C LYS A 39 3.45 -26.59 -5.56
N PRO A 40 4.52 -27.06 -6.23
CA PRO A 40 5.67 -26.23 -6.60
C PRO A 40 5.31 -24.90 -7.27
N ALA A 41 4.28 -24.92 -8.11
CA ALA A 41 3.76 -23.73 -8.81
C ALA A 41 3.21 -22.62 -7.90
N MET A 42 2.83 -22.95 -6.67
CA MET A 42 2.28 -22.04 -5.68
C MET A 42 3.34 -21.52 -4.71
N ARG A 43 4.56 -22.10 -4.73
CA ARG A 43 5.64 -21.71 -3.84
C ARG A 43 6.40 -20.52 -4.41
N GLU A 44 6.72 -19.59 -3.55
CA GLU A 44 7.55 -18.44 -3.89
C GLU A 44 9.02 -18.86 -3.98
N VAL A 45 9.70 -18.38 -5.00
CA VAL A 45 11.14 -18.57 -5.18
C VAL A 45 11.90 -17.55 -4.34
N VAL A 46 11.45 -16.29 -4.37
CA VAL A 46 12.01 -15.19 -3.59
C VAL A 46 11.06 -14.87 -2.44
N PRO A 47 11.53 -14.82 -1.19
CA PRO A 47 10.70 -14.45 -0.06
C PRO A 47 10.20 -13.00 -0.18
N SER A 48 9.04 -12.76 0.37
CA SER A 48 8.38 -11.46 0.45
C SER A 48 8.51 -10.88 1.85
N GLN A 49 8.43 -9.56 1.96
CA GLN A 49 8.22 -8.89 3.25
C GLN A 49 6.74 -8.98 3.61
N LYS A 50 6.42 -9.25 4.88
CA LYS A 50 5.04 -9.48 5.30
C LYS A 50 4.73 -8.89 6.66
N LEU A 51 3.57 -8.21 6.76
CA LEU A 51 2.94 -7.82 8.02
C LEU A 51 1.64 -8.60 8.18
N LYS A 52 1.50 -9.38 9.22
CA LYS A 52 0.33 -10.24 9.46
C LYS A 52 -0.02 -10.38 10.93
N GLY A 53 -1.26 -10.81 11.18
CA GLY A 53 -1.72 -11.28 12.48
C GLY A 53 -1.57 -10.24 13.58
N GLU A 54 -1.04 -10.67 14.72
CA GLU A 54 -0.93 -9.84 15.92
C GLU A 54 -0.05 -8.60 15.72
N LEU A 55 1.04 -8.71 14.95
CA LEU A 55 1.91 -7.56 14.65
C LEU A 55 1.13 -6.44 13.94
N LEU A 56 0.31 -6.79 12.94
CA LEU A 56 -0.51 -5.82 12.23
C LEU A 56 -1.58 -5.17 13.14
N GLU A 57 -2.16 -5.94 14.06
CA GLU A 57 -3.15 -5.44 15.03
C GLU A 57 -2.55 -4.58 16.14
N GLN A 58 -1.26 -4.74 16.43
CA GLN A 58 -0.53 -4.03 17.47
C GLN A 58 0.05 -2.71 16.99
N LEU A 59 0.30 -2.59 15.67
CA LEU A 59 0.79 -1.34 15.10
C LEU A 59 -0.23 -0.22 15.29
N ASN A 60 0.28 0.95 15.63
CA ASN A 60 -0.52 2.17 15.68
C ASN A 60 -0.73 2.70 14.26
N THR A 61 -1.43 1.92 13.45
CA THR A 61 -1.70 2.21 12.05
C THR A 61 -3.20 2.15 11.78
N HIS A 62 -3.67 3.03 10.91
CA HIS A 62 -5.11 3.20 10.68
C HIS A 62 -5.52 2.83 9.26
N SER A 63 -4.55 2.75 8.35
CA SER A 63 -4.74 2.40 6.94
C SER A 63 -3.61 1.51 6.45
N VAL A 64 -3.83 0.86 5.31
CA VAL A 64 -2.79 0.11 4.61
C VAL A 64 -1.57 0.98 4.31
N ALA A 65 -1.78 2.25 3.93
CA ALA A 65 -0.69 3.19 3.70
C ALA A 65 0.22 3.38 4.92
N ASP A 66 -0.38 3.49 6.11
CA ASP A 66 0.39 3.68 7.35
C ASP A 66 1.21 2.43 7.69
N ALA A 67 0.68 1.23 7.46
CA ALA A 67 1.38 -0.03 7.68
C ALA A 67 2.57 -0.21 6.73
N LEU A 68 2.48 0.30 5.50
CA LEU A 68 3.54 0.20 4.50
C LEU A 68 4.82 0.98 4.85
N ARG A 69 4.76 1.92 5.78
CA ARG A 69 5.96 2.61 6.32
C ARG A 69 6.98 1.68 6.99
N TYR A 70 6.53 0.48 7.36
CA TYR A 70 7.34 -0.52 8.04
C TYR A 70 7.89 -1.60 7.11
N PHE A 71 7.90 -1.36 5.80
CA PHE A 71 8.55 -2.21 4.80
C PHE A 71 9.80 -1.52 4.25
N SER A 72 10.88 -2.27 4.06
CA SER A 72 12.09 -1.74 3.44
C SER A 72 11.86 -1.41 1.95
N GLY A 73 12.57 -0.41 1.45
CA GLY A 73 12.44 0.04 0.07
C GLY A 73 11.17 0.86 -0.24
N ILE A 74 10.26 1.04 0.75
CA ILE A 74 9.04 1.81 0.59
C ILE A 74 9.23 3.26 1.06
N GLN A 75 8.69 4.17 0.27
CA GLN A 75 8.56 5.59 0.63
C GLN A 75 7.10 6.00 0.50
N LEU A 76 6.51 6.43 1.60
CA LEU A 76 5.17 6.97 1.62
C LEU A 76 5.20 8.46 1.29
N LYS A 77 4.43 8.87 0.28
CA LYS A 77 4.07 10.27 0.04
C LYS A 77 2.75 10.56 0.75
N ASP A 78 2.79 11.43 1.75
CA ASP A 78 1.64 11.84 2.57
C ASP A 78 1.47 13.36 2.45
N TYR A 79 0.30 13.79 1.99
CA TYR A 79 -0.02 15.20 1.78
C TYR A 79 -0.66 15.86 3.00
N GLY A 80 -0.52 15.24 4.15
CA GLY A 80 -0.82 15.81 5.47
C GLY A 80 -2.17 15.44 6.07
N GLY A 81 -2.14 15.07 7.33
CA GLY A 81 -3.32 14.88 8.17
C GLY A 81 -4.12 13.60 7.91
N VAL A 82 -5.28 13.52 8.57
CA VAL A 82 -6.15 12.33 8.54
C VAL A 82 -6.80 12.15 7.16
N GLY A 83 -7.11 13.26 6.46
CA GLY A 83 -7.74 13.26 5.13
C GLY A 83 -6.77 13.31 3.95
N GLY A 84 -5.44 13.35 4.20
CA GLY A 84 -4.43 13.43 3.15
C GLY A 84 -4.42 12.23 2.22
N ILE A 85 -4.13 12.48 0.94
CA ILE A 85 -3.89 11.42 -0.04
C ILE A 85 -2.58 10.73 0.32
N LYS A 86 -2.56 9.39 0.26
CA LYS A 86 -1.39 8.58 0.61
C LYS A 86 -1.04 7.62 -0.52
N THR A 87 0.13 7.85 -1.14
CA THR A 87 0.66 6.99 -2.20
C THR A 87 2.04 6.47 -1.82
N VAL A 88 2.45 5.37 -2.42
CA VAL A 88 3.74 4.73 -2.12
C VAL A 88 4.59 4.60 -3.35
N ASN A 89 5.89 4.74 -3.14
CA ASN A 89 6.95 4.49 -4.11
C ASN A 89 7.82 3.34 -3.61
N ILE A 90 8.23 2.47 -4.51
CA ILE A 90 9.13 1.37 -4.21
C ILE A 90 10.48 1.57 -4.90
N ARG A 91 11.58 1.47 -4.12
CA ARG A 91 12.96 1.52 -4.63
C ARG A 91 13.18 2.63 -5.66
N SER A 92 12.63 3.82 -5.41
CA SER A 92 12.76 5.04 -6.23
C SER A 92 12.24 4.96 -7.68
N MET A 93 11.58 3.86 -8.07
CA MET A 93 11.06 3.70 -9.44
C MET A 93 9.81 4.55 -9.72
N GLY A 94 9.13 5.04 -8.68
CA GLY A 94 7.91 5.83 -8.80
C GLY A 94 6.64 5.04 -8.45
N THR A 95 5.58 5.77 -8.12
CA THR A 95 4.29 5.20 -7.67
C THR A 95 3.56 4.41 -8.76
N HIS A 96 3.86 4.70 -10.02
CA HIS A 96 3.18 4.10 -11.19
C HIS A 96 3.74 2.73 -11.61
N HIS A 97 4.91 2.34 -11.09
CA HIS A 97 5.53 1.03 -11.34
C HIS A 97 5.09 -0.05 -10.36
N LEU A 98 4.25 0.33 -9.38
CA LEU A 98 3.80 -0.54 -8.29
C LEU A 98 2.44 -1.16 -8.62
N GLY A 99 2.36 -2.49 -8.61
CA GLY A 99 1.10 -3.22 -8.64
C GLY A 99 0.51 -3.32 -7.23
N ILE A 100 -0.78 -2.99 -7.07
CA ILE A 100 -1.50 -3.15 -5.81
C ILE A 100 -2.63 -4.14 -6.04
N SER A 101 -2.62 -5.24 -5.32
CA SER A 101 -3.61 -6.31 -5.43
C SER A 101 -4.43 -6.42 -4.14
N TYR A 102 -5.75 -6.48 -4.27
CA TYR A 102 -6.68 -6.72 -3.17
C TYR A 102 -7.39 -8.04 -3.39
N ASP A 103 -7.15 -9.01 -2.51
CA ASP A 103 -7.59 -10.41 -2.64
C ASP A 103 -7.27 -11.03 -4.01
N GLY A 104 -6.06 -10.76 -4.49
CA GLY A 104 -5.54 -11.34 -5.73
C GLY A 104 -5.99 -10.65 -7.01
N VAL A 105 -6.82 -9.60 -6.93
CA VAL A 105 -7.25 -8.79 -8.08
C VAL A 105 -6.55 -7.44 -8.05
N GLN A 106 -5.84 -7.09 -9.13
CA GLN A 106 -5.13 -5.83 -9.22
C GLN A 106 -6.11 -4.65 -9.22
N LEU A 107 -5.85 -3.68 -8.33
CA LEU A 107 -6.53 -2.39 -8.33
C LEU A 107 -5.98 -1.52 -9.46
N GLY A 108 -6.85 -0.95 -10.26
CA GLY A 108 -6.48 -0.12 -11.40
C GLY A 108 -6.92 1.33 -11.21
N ASN A 109 -6.12 2.24 -11.75
CA ASN A 109 -6.52 3.63 -11.97
C ASN A 109 -5.91 4.11 -13.29
N ALA A 110 -6.64 3.94 -14.38
CA ALA A 110 -6.15 4.33 -15.71
C ALA A 110 -6.11 5.86 -15.89
N GLN A 111 -6.82 6.63 -15.06
CA GLN A 111 -6.83 8.09 -15.12
C GLN A 111 -5.47 8.67 -14.73
N ASN A 112 -5.00 8.39 -13.50
CA ASN A 112 -3.79 8.98 -12.96
C ASN A 112 -2.74 7.96 -12.51
N GLY A 113 -3.02 6.65 -12.60
CA GLY A 113 -2.08 5.56 -12.31
C GLY A 113 -1.76 5.37 -10.83
N GLN A 114 -2.38 6.11 -9.93
CA GLN A 114 -2.10 6.06 -8.49
C GLN A 114 -3.31 5.58 -7.71
N ILE A 115 -3.07 4.80 -6.67
CA ILE A 115 -4.09 4.34 -5.73
C ILE A 115 -3.87 5.03 -4.39
N ASP A 116 -4.89 5.71 -3.89
CA ASP A 116 -4.88 6.23 -2.51
C ASP A 116 -5.05 5.06 -1.54
N LEU A 117 -3.96 4.66 -0.90
CA LEU A 117 -3.95 3.55 0.06
C LEU A 117 -4.52 3.94 1.43
N GLY A 118 -4.78 5.23 1.66
CA GLY A 118 -5.46 5.72 2.86
C GLY A 118 -6.93 5.29 2.96
N GLN A 119 -7.57 4.94 1.83
CA GLN A 119 -8.96 4.48 1.81
C GLN A 119 -9.14 3.05 2.34
N PHE A 120 -8.08 2.21 2.36
CA PHE A 120 -8.16 0.82 2.80
C PHE A 120 -7.84 0.73 4.29
N SER A 121 -8.81 0.27 5.09
CA SER A 121 -8.64 0.05 6.52
C SER A 121 -7.98 -1.30 6.80
N LEU A 122 -7.30 -1.39 7.93
CA LEU A 122 -6.72 -2.63 8.44
C LEU A 122 -7.69 -3.52 9.21
N ASP A 123 -8.91 -3.06 9.50
CA ASP A 123 -9.85 -3.74 10.41
C ASP A 123 -10.25 -5.15 9.94
N ASN A 124 -10.21 -5.41 8.62
CA ASN A 124 -10.55 -6.70 8.01
C ASN A 124 -9.41 -7.24 7.16
N VAL A 125 -8.16 -6.82 7.40
CA VAL A 125 -6.98 -7.27 6.67
C VAL A 125 -6.29 -8.40 7.46
N GLU A 126 -6.02 -9.51 6.80
CA GLU A 126 -5.25 -10.64 7.33
C GLU A 126 -3.75 -10.38 7.25
N ASP A 127 -3.30 -9.96 6.08
CA ASP A 127 -1.91 -9.60 5.84
C ASP A 127 -1.73 -8.59 4.72
N ILE A 128 -0.59 -7.90 4.79
CA ILE A 128 -0.04 -7.07 3.73
C ILE A 128 1.31 -7.67 3.36
N THR A 129 1.50 -7.97 2.09
CA THR A 129 2.71 -8.59 1.57
C THR A 129 3.32 -7.71 0.49
N LEU A 130 4.62 -7.42 0.60
CA LEU A 130 5.39 -6.67 -0.38
C LEU A 130 6.37 -7.58 -1.11
N TYR A 131 6.41 -7.49 -2.42
CA TYR A 131 7.38 -8.12 -3.30
C TYR A 131 8.24 -7.05 -3.96
N ASN A 132 9.55 -7.17 -3.80
CA ASN A 132 10.53 -6.40 -4.57
C ASN A 132 10.65 -7.04 -5.97
N GLY A 133 9.99 -6.44 -6.97
CA GLY A 133 9.77 -7.06 -8.27
C GLY A 133 8.34 -7.58 -8.41
N GLN A 134 8.18 -8.83 -8.80
CA GLN A 134 6.89 -9.53 -8.89
C GLN A 134 6.81 -10.66 -7.85
N LYS A 135 5.61 -11.12 -7.57
CA LYS A 135 5.42 -12.39 -6.90
C LYS A 135 6.06 -13.51 -7.74
N SER A 136 6.90 -14.33 -7.12
CA SER A 136 7.67 -15.34 -7.82
C SER A 136 7.00 -16.72 -7.92
N ALA A 137 5.78 -16.88 -7.40
CA ALA A 137 4.93 -18.04 -7.69
C ALA A 137 4.32 -17.91 -9.10
N ILE A 138 4.18 -19.01 -9.83
CA ILE A 138 3.68 -18.96 -11.23
C ILE A 138 2.15 -19.09 -11.34
N PHE A 139 1.45 -19.46 -10.27
CA PHE A 139 -0.02 -19.51 -10.25
C PHE A 139 -0.62 -18.17 -9.88
N GLN A 140 -0.58 -17.25 -10.85
CA GLN A 140 -1.04 -15.87 -10.69
C GLN A 140 -1.53 -15.28 -12.02
N PRO A 141 -2.29 -14.16 -12.00
CA PRO A 141 -2.73 -13.44 -13.19
C PRO A 141 -1.57 -12.99 -14.08
N ALA A 142 -1.83 -12.82 -15.37
CA ALA A 142 -0.82 -12.35 -16.32
C ALA A 142 -0.28 -10.96 -15.94
N SER A 143 -1.13 -10.05 -15.47
CA SER A 143 -0.74 -8.69 -15.06
C SER A 143 0.28 -8.65 -13.92
N ASP A 144 0.29 -9.65 -13.04
CA ASP A 144 1.20 -9.68 -11.90
C ASP A 144 2.66 -9.90 -12.32
N PHE A 145 2.90 -10.50 -13.50
CA PHE A 145 4.23 -10.64 -14.07
C PHE A 145 4.81 -9.32 -14.62
N GLY A 146 3.99 -8.26 -14.79
CA GLY A 146 4.41 -6.96 -15.35
C GLY A 146 4.94 -5.94 -14.34
N ASN A 147 4.67 -6.11 -13.06
CA ASN A 147 4.94 -5.11 -12.02
C ASN A 147 6.43 -5.00 -11.68
N ALA A 148 6.93 -3.79 -11.42
CA ALA A 148 8.29 -3.57 -10.93
C ALA A 148 8.40 -3.78 -9.40
N GLY A 149 7.30 -3.65 -8.70
CA GLY A 149 7.07 -4.05 -7.31
C GLY A 149 5.60 -4.34 -7.10
N ALA A 150 5.25 -5.15 -6.11
CA ALA A 150 3.85 -5.51 -5.91
C ALA A 150 3.48 -5.57 -4.42
N ILE A 151 2.32 -5.00 -4.08
CA ILE A 151 1.71 -5.07 -2.76
C ILE A 151 0.44 -5.91 -2.87
N TYR A 152 0.34 -6.93 -2.02
CA TYR A 152 -0.87 -7.74 -1.89
C TYR A 152 -1.51 -7.48 -0.54
N ILE A 153 -2.78 -7.12 -0.58
CA ILE A 153 -3.63 -6.93 0.59
C ILE A 153 -4.61 -8.09 0.60
N ARG A 154 -4.61 -8.86 1.67
CA ARG A 154 -5.50 -10.01 1.81
C ARG A 154 -6.50 -9.78 2.92
N THR A 155 -7.78 -9.98 2.63
CA THR A 155 -8.87 -9.93 3.59
C THR A 155 -8.87 -11.17 4.49
N LYS A 156 -9.20 -10.98 5.77
CA LYS A 156 -9.38 -12.06 6.72
C LYS A 156 -10.59 -12.90 6.37
N ALA A 157 -10.39 -14.19 6.16
CA ALA A 157 -11.48 -15.13 6.01
C ALA A 157 -12.00 -15.55 7.40
N PRO A 158 -13.34 -15.60 7.61
CA PRO A 158 -13.92 -16.02 8.88
C PRO A 158 -13.50 -17.42 9.29
N ASP A 159 -13.10 -17.62 10.54
CA ASP A 159 -12.76 -18.93 11.12
C ASP A 159 -13.77 -19.34 12.19
N PHE A 160 -14.54 -20.37 11.92
CA PHE A 160 -15.55 -20.94 12.82
C PHE A 160 -15.12 -22.31 13.39
N SER A 161 -13.84 -22.58 13.47
CA SER A 161 -13.29 -23.85 14.00
C SER A 161 -13.62 -24.10 15.48
N LYS A 162 -13.87 -23.04 16.25
CA LYS A 162 -14.25 -23.11 17.67
C LYS A 162 -15.72 -23.44 17.92
N GLY A 163 -16.52 -23.59 16.85
CA GLY A 163 -17.91 -24.03 16.92
C GLY A 163 -18.95 -22.90 16.90
N ASP A 164 -18.52 -21.66 17.03
CA ASP A 164 -19.40 -20.49 16.89
C ASP A 164 -19.90 -20.36 15.45
N LYS A 165 -21.03 -19.69 15.26
CA LYS A 165 -21.63 -19.46 13.96
C LYS A 165 -21.61 -18.01 13.53
N THR A 166 -21.38 -17.13 14.48
CA THR A 166 -21.43 -15.68 14.28
C THR A 166 -20.34 -15.04 15.11
N HIS A 167 -19.58 -14.13 14.51
CA HIS A 167 -18.67 -13.24 15.20
C HIS A 167 -19.07 -11.79 14.91
N LEU A 168 -19.03 -10.97 15.94
CA LEU A 168 -19.30 -9.54 15.88
C LEU A 168 -18.15 -8.78 16.50
N ARG A 169 -17.63 -7.77 15.80
CA ARG A 169 -16.62 -6.86 16.32
C ARG A 169 -17.07 -5.42 16.11
N PHE A 170 -17.07 -4.64 17.19
CA PHE A 170 -17.30 -3.20 17.14
C PHE A 170 -16.07 -2.48 17.67
N LYS A 171 -15.70 -1.39 17.01
CA LYS A 171 -14.56 -0.56 17.39
C LYS A 171 -14.94 0.91 17.27
N VAL A 172 -14.62 1.66 18.31
CA VAL A 172 -14.76 3.11 18.39
C VAL A 172 -13.39 3.69 18.66
N GLN A 173 -12.98 4.65 17.86
CA GLN A 173 -11.74 5.39 18.06
C GLN A 173 -12.04 6.89 18.05
N TYR A 174 -11.53 7.59 19.07
CA TYR A 174 -11.59 9.05 19.14
C TYR A 174 -10.18 9.59 19.33
N GLY A 175 -9.84 10.70 18.65
CA GLY A 175 -8.48 11.22 18.68
C GLY A 175 -8.37 12.70 18.35
N SER A 176 -7.13 13.15 18.27
CA SER A 176 -6.77 14.52 17.89
C SER A 176 -7.40 14.91 16.55
N SER A 177 -7.52 16.21 16.27
CA SER A 177 -8.21 16.75 15.09
C SER A 177 -9.70 16.39 15.04
N ASP A 178 -10.35 16.22 16.22
CA ASP A 178 -11.75 15.79 16.35
C ASP A 178 -12.07 14.51 15.59
N MET A 179 -11.08 13.62 15.45
CA MET A 179 -11.23 12.37 14.72
C MET A 179 -12.17 11.42 15.49
N LEU A 180 -13.22 10.98 14.82
CA LEU A 180 -14.08 9.88 15.23
C LEU A 180 -14.09 8.81 14.13
N ARG A 181 -13.71 7.60 14.49
CA ARG A 181 -13.81 6.42 13.62
C ARG A 181 -14.68 5.37 14.30
N LEU A 182 -15.63 4.85 13.56
CA LEU A 182 -16.49 3.74 13.97
C LEU A 182 -16.30 2.61 12.98
N THR A 183 -16.09 1.39 13.45
CA THR A 183 -16.04 0.21 12.57
C THR A 183 -16.84 -0.93 13.17
N GLY A 184 -17.51 -1.67 12.31
CA GLY A 184 -18.22 -2.89 12.64
C GLY A 184 -17.81 -4.00 11.68
N LEU A 185 -17.61 -5.20 12.20
CA LEU A 185 -17.40 -6.42 11.43
C LEU A 185 -18.41 -7.45 11.90
N TRP A 186 -19.15 -8.01 10.95
CA TRP A 186 -20.05 -9.14 11.15
C TRP A 186 -19.60 -10.30 10.28
N GLU A 187 -19.36 -11.44 10.90
CA GLU A 187 -19.00 -12.68 10.25
C GLU A 187 -20.06 -13.74 10.54
N GLN A 188 -20.49 -14.47 9.52
CA GLN A 188 -21.54 -15.47 9.63
C GLN A 188 -21.17 -16.76 8.90
N LYS A 189 -21.28 -17.87 9.59
CA LYS A 189 -21.25 -19.21 8.99
C LYS A 189 -22.62 -19.49 8.34
N LEU A 190 -22.66 -19.54 7.02
CA LEU A 190 -23.88 -19.79 6.25
C LEU A 190 -24.14 -21.28 6.08
N SER A 191 -23.07 -22.05 5.87
CA SER A 191 -23.13 -23.52 5.77
C SER A 191 -21.82 -24.14 6.25
N GLN A 192 -21.63 -25.43 6.05
CA GLN A 192 -20.37 -26.12 6.35
C GLN A 192 -19.20 -25.64 5.45
N THR A 193 -19.53 -25.17 4.26
CA THR A 193 -18.56 -24.79 3.23
C THR A 193 -18.64 -23.33 2.85
N VAL A 194 -19.62 -22.56 3.32
CA VAL A 194 -19.84 -21.16 2.96
C VAL A 194 -19.90 -20.29 4.20
N SER A 195 -19.14 -19.20 4.17
CA SER A 195 -19.15 -18.15 5.19
C SER A 195 -19.24 -16.77 4.54
N SER A 196 -19.65 -15.76 5.31
CA SER A 196 -19.71 -14.36 4.86
C SER A 196 -19.11 -13.45 5.90
N SER A 197 -18.60 -12.30 5.45
CA SER A 197 -18.23 -11.17 6.31
C SER A 197 -18.73 -9.86 5.73
N VAL A 198 -19.18 -8.97 6.61
CA VAL A 198 -19.56 -7.59 6.26
C VAL A 198 -18.82 -6.65 7.20
N SER A 199 -18.02 -5.77 6.64
CA SER A 199 -17.29 -4.72 7.37
C SER A 199 -17.83 -3.35 6.97
N ALA A 200 -18.25 -2.57 7.96
CA ALA A 200 -18.68 -1.18 7.77
C ALA A 200 -17.78 -0.24 8.54
N GLY A 201 -17.40 0.88 7.94
CA GLY A 201 -16.54 1.89 8.55
C GLY A 201 -17.07 3.29 8.30
N PHE A 202 -16.93 4.13 9.31
CA PHE A 202 -17.25 5.55 9.27
C PHE A 202 -16.07 6.32 9.85
N LEU A 203 -15.64 7.38 9.17
CA LEU A 203 -14.58 8.28 9.62
C LEU A 203 -15.02 9.72 9.45
N THR A 204 -14.88 10.52 10.50
CA THR A 204 -14.96 11.97 10.40
C THR A 204 -13.83 12.61 11.19
N ALA A 205 -13.26 13.69 10.68
CA ALA A 205 -12.24 14.48 11.36
C ALA A 205 -12.29 15.92 10.87
N SER A 206 -11.97 16.88 11.75
CA SER A 206 -11.81 18.28 11.36
C SER A 206 -10.49 18.53 10.61
N GLY A 207 -9.53 17.61 10.74
CA GLY A 207 -8.21 17.70 10.14
C GLY A 207 -7.39 18.91 10.61
N LYS A 208 -7.82 19.60 11.67
CA LYS A 208 -7.14 20.78 12.22
C LYS A 208 -6.01 20.37 13.14
N TYR A 209 -4.81 20.89 12.91
CA TYR A 209 -3.65 20.72 13.78
C TYR A 209 -2.75 21.95 13.73
N LYS A 210 -2.00 22.17 14.81
CA LYS A 210 -0.97 23.20 14.85
C LYS A 210 0.23 22.72 14.03
N PHE A 211 0.85 23.65 13.32
CA PHE A 211 2.10 23.43 12.60
C PHE A 211 3.00 24.65 12.77
N HIS A 212 4.30 24.42 12.66
CA HIS A 212 5.33 25.44 12.53
C HIS A 212 5.87 25.43 11.11
N TYR A 213 5.99 26.59 10.48
CA TYR A 213 6.45 26.77 9.11
C TYR A 213 7.54 27.82 9.11
N GLU A 214 8.79 27.39 8.95
CA GLU A 214 9.94 28.24 8.79
C GLU A 214 10.46 28.13 7.36
N ARG A 215 10.78 29.25 6.74
CA ARG A 215 11.48 29.32 5.45
C ARG A 215 12.53 30.41 5.51
N LYS A 216 13.65 30.16 4.84
CA LYS A 216 14.80 31.06 4.76
C LYS A 216 14.99 31.56 3.34
N TYR A 217 15.46 32.75 3.19
CA TYR A 217 15.98 33.23 1.93
C TYR A 217 17.30 32.54 1.56
N PRO A 218 17.74 32.57 0.28
CA PRO A 218 19.01 31.99 -0.14
C PRO A 218 20.24 32.52 0.63
N ASN A 219 20.15 33.75 1.21
CA ASN A 219 21.18 34.35 2.05
C ASN A 219 21.20 33.84 3.50
N GLY A 220 20.26 32.92 3.86
CA GLY A 220 20.13 32.34 5.21
C GLY A 220 19.25 33.13 6.18
N GLU A 221 18.78 34.33 5.81
CA GLU A 221 17.83 35.09 6.64
C GLU A 221 16.45 34.43 6.65
N THR A 222 15.75 34.52 7.78
CA THR A 222 14.39 34.02 7.90
C THR A 222 13.42 34.83 7.04
N ALA A 223 12.81 34.20 6.06
CA ALA A 223 11.74 34.76 5.23
C ALA A 223 10.40 34.74 5.95
N TRP A 224 10.07 33.59 6.55
CA TRP A 224 8.86 33.38 7.35
C TRP A 224 9.17 32.45 8.51
N ASP A 225 8.63 32.79 9.67
CA ASP A 225 8.57 31.99 10.88
C ASP A 225 7.15 32.08 11.42
N THR A 226 6.32 31.05 11.15
CA THR A 226 4.88 31.11 11.39
C THR A 226 4.41 29.86 12.13
N THR A 227 3.79 30.06 13.28
CA THR A 227 3.02 29.00 13.94
C THR A 227 1.53 29.28 13.73
N ALA A 228 0.84 28.32 13.11
CA ALA A 228 -0.56 28.49 12.74
C ALA A 228 -1.34 27.16 12.87
N VAL A 229 -2.63 27.23 12.58
CA VAL A 229 -3.49 26.03 12.52
C VAL A 229 -3.77 25.68 11.05
N ARG A 230 -3.43 24.46 10.67
CA ARG A 230 -3.77 23.90 9.37
C ARG A 230 -5.28 23.76 9.26
N ASN A 231 -5.84 24.24 8.16
CA ASN A 231 -7.27 24.18 7.85
C ASN A 231 -7.49 23.43 6.55
N ASN A 232 -8.77 23.13 6.23
CA ASN A 232 -9.19 22.41 5.03
C ASN A 232 -8.53 21.04 4.88
N GLY A 233 -8.30 20.35 6.00
CA GLY A 233 -7.85 18.95 6.05
C GLY A 233 -8.94 18.02 6.56
N ASP A 234 -10.18 18.50 6.62
CA ASP A 234 -11.33 17.74 7.09
C ASP A 234 -11.66 16.56 6.14
N ILE A 235 -12.19 15.52 6.73
CA ILE A 235 -12.66 14.33 6.01
C ILE A 235 -13.95 13.81 6.62
N HIS A 236 -14.83 13.37 5.74
CA HIS A 236 -15.97 12.51 6.05
C HIS A 236 -15.92 11.34 5.08
N ALA A 237 -15.85 10.12 5.59
CA ALA A 237 -15.74 8.93 4.75
C ALA A 237 -16.56 7.77 5.30
N GLU A 238 -17.14 7.02 4.40
CA GLU A 238 -17.92 5.81 4.65
C GLU A 238 -17.35 4.67 3.82
N ARG A 239 -17.29 3.49 4.40
CA ARG A 239 -16.83 2.28 3.72
C ARG A 239 -17.76 1.13 4.04
N LEU A 240 -18.08 0.35 3.02
CA LEU A 240 -18.76 -0.92 3.15
C LEU A 240 -18.03 -1.97 2.32
N GLU A 241 -17.75 -3.09 2.94
CA GLU A 241 -17.13 -4.24 2.31
C GLU A 241 -17.92 -5.50 2.68
N ALA A 242 -18.35 -6.24 1.70
CA ALA A 242 -19.05 -7.52 1.88
C ALA A 242 -18.31 -8.63 1.14
N ASN A 243 -18.10 -9.75 1.82
CA ASN A 243 -17.45 -10.92 1.26
C ASN A 243 -18.29 -12.16 1.49
N VAL A 244 -18.26 -13.07 0.52
CA VAL A 244 -18.76 -14.43 0.64
C VAL A 244 -17.64 -15.38 0.24
N PHE A 245 -17.30 -16.30 1.12
CA PHE A 245 -16.23 -17.28 0.93
C PHE A 245 -16.85 -18.66 0.81
N GLY A 246 -16.43 -19.43 -0.18
CA GLY A 246 -16.84 -20.81 -0.35
C GLY A 246 -15.66 -21.76 -0.48
N ARG A 247 -15.74 -22.89 0.19
CA ARG A 247 -14.80 -24.02 0.05
C ARG A 247 -15.39 -25.04 -0.90
N LEU A 248 -14.56 -25.53 -1.80
CA LEU A 248 -14.86 -26.61 -2.73
C LEU A 248 -13.98 -27.82 -2.38
N ASP A 249 -14.31 -28.96 -2.90
CA ASP A 249 -13.36 -30.05 -2.93
C ASP A 249 -12.17 -29.65 -3.81
N GLN A 250 -10.98 -29.57 -3.20
CA GLN A 250 -9.72 -29.11 -3.80
C GLN A 250 -9.75 -27.67 -4.41
N GLY A 251 -10.51 -26.76 -3.81
CA GLY A 251 -10.57 -25.40 -4.29
C GLY A 251 -11.33 -24.45 -3.37
N SER A 252 -11.45 -23.22 -3.81
CA SER A 252 -12.22 -22.18 -3.11
C SER A 252 -12.73 -21.13 -4.09
N TRP A 253 -13.72 -20.36 -3.64
CA TRP A 253 -14.18 -19.18 -4.33
C TRP A 253 -14.49 -18.06 -3.34
N GLN A 254 -14.37 -16.84 -3.82
CA GLN A 254 -14.71 -15.62 -3.06
C GLN A 254 -15.45 -14.65 -3.96
N LEU A 255 -16.49 -14.04 -3.41
CA LEU A 255 -17.15 -12.88 -3.99
C LEU A 255 -16.96 -11.70 -3.04
N LYS A 256 -16.60 -10.54 -3.57
CA LYS A 256 -16.42 -9.30 -2.81
C LYS A 256 -17.17 -8.16 -3.46
N ALA A 257 -17.82 -7.34 -2.64
CA ALA A 257 -18.32 -6.03 -3.01
C ALA A 257 -17.68 -4.97 -2.09
N TYR A 258 -17.27 -3.86 -2.67
CA TYR A 258 -16.62 -2.76 -1.97
C TYR A 258 -17.24 -1.43 -2.39
N VAL A 259 -17.51 -0.59 -1.41
CA VAL A 259 -17.95 0.79 -1.60
C VAL A 259 -17.16 1.70 -0.65
N TYR A 260 -16.57 2.73 -1.18
CA TYR A 260 -15.96 3.82 -0.42
C TYR A 260 -16.51 5.15 -0.94
N ASN A 261 -17.07 5.93 -0.04
CA ASN A 261 -17.57 7.27 -0.31
C ASN A 261 -16.86 8.26 0.61
N SER A 262 -16.32 9.34 0.07
CA SER A 262 -15.66 10.36 0.89
C SER A 262 -15.86 11.78 0.36
N ALA A 263 -15.87 12.72 1.30
CA ALA A 263 -15.76 14.14 1.03
C ALA A 263 -14.66 14.71 1.91
N ARG A 264 -13.67 15.38 1.30
CA ARG A 264 -12.52 15.90 2.02
C ARG A 264 -12.05 17.26 1.51
N GLY A 265 -11.46 18.02 2.41
CA GLY A 265 -10.65 19.17 2.07
C GLY A 265 -9.26 18.74 1.67
N ILE A 266 -8.66 19.46 0.73
CA ILE A 266 -7.26 19.35 0.36
C ILE A 266 -6.58 20.63 0.83
N PRO A 267 -5.74 20.56 1.88
CA PRO A 267 -5.16 21.77 2.45
C PRO A 267 -4.22 22.49 1.48
N GLY A 268 -3.69 21.82 0.47
CA GLY A 268 -2.76 22.35 -0.52
C GLY A 268 -1.37 22.69 0.06
N ALA A 269 -0.44 23.09 -0.78
CA ALA A 269 0.88 23.53 -0.35
C ALA A 269 0.83 24.92 0.32
N ILE A 270 1.71 25.17 1.30
CA ILE A 270 1.95 26.50 1.84
C ILE A 270 2.90 27.24 0.88
N VAL A 271 2.42 28.26 0.21
CA VAL A 271 3.24 29.08 -0.70
C VAL A 271 3.17 30.52 -0.26
N ASN A 272 4.32 31.18 -0.13
CA ASN A 272 4.42 32.57 0.32
C ASN A 272 3.63 32.84 1.62
N ASN A 273 3.77 31.96 2.59
CA ASN A 273 3.08 32.01 3.88
C ASN A 273 1.53 31.98 3.78
N VAL A 274 0.97 31.48 2.67
CA VAL A 274 -0.46 31.29 2.49
C VAL A 274 -0.80 29.82 2.68
N TRP A 275 -1.53 29.49 3.77
CA TRP A 275 -1.91 28.12 4.16
C TRP A 275 -3.42 27.88 4.17
N ARG A 276 -4.23 28.88 3.76
CA ARG A 276 -5.69 28.75 3.69
C ARG A 276 -6.09 28.51 2.25
N ARG A 277 -6.29 27.25 1.89
CA ARG A 277 -6.71 26.81 0.55
C ARG A 277 -8.12 26.26 0.62
N GLY A 278 -8.86 26.35 -0.48
CA GLY A 278 -10.26 25.96 -0.57
C GLY A 278 -10.53 24.74 -1.44
N GLU A 279 -9.51 23.96 -1.78
CA GLU A 279 -9.66 22.77 -2.64
C GLU A 279 -10.46 21.68 -1.93
N ARG A 280 -11.37 21.06 -2.65
CA ARG A 280 -12.26 19.98 -2.16
C ARG A 280 -12.25 18.81 -3.12
N GLN A 281 -12.35 17.61 -2.57
CA GLN A 281 -12.51 16.40 -3.36
C GLN A 281 -13.60 15.51 -2.77
N GLN A 282 -14.41 14.93 -3.65
CA GLN A 282 -15.37 13.89 -3.31
C GLN A 282 -15.07 12.67 -4.17
N ASP A 283 -15.03 11.50 -3.53
CA ASP A 283 -14.75 10.25 -4.21
C ASP A 283 -15.85 9.22 -3.91
N LEU A 284 -16.33 8.55 -4.95
CA LEU A 284 -17.10 7.33 -4.83
C LEU A 284 -16.36 6.22 -5.58
N ASN A 285 -15.78 5.28 -4.85
CA ASN A 285 -15.05 4.16 -5.38
C ASN A 285 -15.83 2.87 -5.10
N THR A 286 -16.24 2.18 -6.15
CA THR A 286 -17.01 0.95 -6.03
C THR A 286 -16.43 -0.13 -6.91
N PHE A 287 -16.41 -1.36 -6.42
CA PHE A 287 -16.11 -2.51 -7.25
C PHE A 287 -16.78 -3.78 -6.71
N VAL A 288 -17.02 -4.70 -7.62
CA VAL A 288 -17.35 -6.08 -7.33
C VAL A 288 -16.31 -6.97 -7.97
N GLN A 289 -15.89 -8.02 -7.26
CA GLN A 289 -14.90 -8.97 -7.78
C GLN A 289 -15.23 -10.40 -7.36
N ALA A 290 -14.75 -11.33 -8.17
CA ALA A 290 -14.84 -12.75 -7.94
C ALA A 290 -13.46 -13.40 -8.11
N ASP A 291 -13.15 -14.36 -7.26
CA ASP A 291 -11.99 -15.25 -7.35
C ASP A 291 -12.51 -16.70 -7.26
N TYR A 292 -12.12 -17.52 -8.19
CA TYR A 292 -12.39 -18.94 -8.21
C TYR A 292 -11.08 -19.67 -8.49
N ASN A 293 -10.71 -20.60 -7.63
CA ASN A 293 -9.58 -21.48 -7.87
C ASN A 293 -9.94 -22.95 -7.60
N LYS A 294 -9.40 -23.84 -8.41
CA LYS A 294 -9.61 -25.27 -8.26
C LYS A 294 -8.44 -26.07 -8.79
N ASN A 295 -8.09 -27.13 -8.07
CA ASN A 295 -7.23 -28.19 -8.55
C ASN A 295 -8.09 -29.26 -9.23
N ILE A 296 -7.72 -29.64 -10.44
CA ILE A 296 -8.44 -30.65 -11.26
C ILE A 296 -7.50 -31.82 -11.43
N GLY A 297 -7.78 -32.92 -10.70
CA GLY A 297 -6.88 -34.06 -10.64
C GLY A 297 -5.53 -33.73 -10.01
N ASP A 298 -4.53 -34.55 -10.29
CA ASP A 298 -3.23 -34.47 -9.61
C ASP A 298 -2.24 -33.46 -10.23
N GLY A 299 -2.50 -32.95 -11.43
CA GLY A 299 -1.50 -32.17 -12.14
C GLY A 299 -1.98 -30.82 -12.71
N PHE A 300 -3.27 -30.53 -12.69
CA PHE A 300 -3.80 -29.29 -13.27
C PHE A 300 -4.48 -28.41 -12.23
N SER A 301 -4.17 -27.11 -12.24
CA SER A 301 -4.81 -26.10 -11.38
C SER A 301 -5.26 -24.91 -12.21
N THR A 302 -6.46 -24.42 -11.96
CA THR A 302 -7.01 -23.25 -12.67
C THR A 302 -7.49 -22.20 -11.68
N ARG A 303 -7.31 -20.92 -12.01
CA ARG A 303 -7.83 -19.79 -11.27
C ARG A 303 -8.49 -18.80 -12.24
N TRP A 304 -9.64 -18.29 -11.87
CA TRP A 304 -10.40 -17.30 -12.62
C TRP A 304 -10.67 -16.09 -11.73
N LEU A 305 -10.43 -14.91 -12.27
CA LEU A 305 -10.72 -13.65 -11.60
C LEU A 305 -11.61 -12.82 -12.50
N ALA A 306 -12.54 -12.10 -11.89
CA ALA A 306 -13.35 -11.10 -12.57
C ALA A 306 -13.52 -9.87 -11.67
N LYS A 307 -13.50 -8.67 -12.23
CA LYS A 307 -13.81 -7.42 -11.52
C LYS A 307 -14.51 -6.45 -12.44
N TYR A 308 -15.53 -5.79 -11.90
CA TYR A 308 -16.06 -4.56 -12.46
C TYR A 308 -15.95 -3.45 -11.43
N ALA A 309 -15.38 -2.31 -11.84
CA ALA A 309 -15.19 -1.15 -10.98
C ALA A 309 -15.76 0.12 -11.61
N TYR A 310 -16.31 0.97 -10.76
CA TYR A 310 -16.76 2.32 -11.10
C TYR A 310 -16.20 3.31 -10.09
N TYR A 311 -15.49 4.31 -10.58
CA TYR A 311 -14.91 5.39 -9.80
C TYR A 311 -15.48 6.72 -10.26
N ASN A 312 -15.86 7.58 -9.32
CA ASN A 312 -16.33 8.92 -9.59
C ASN A 312 -15.64 9.88 -8.65
N THR A 313 -14.85 10.79 -9.22
CA THR A 313 -14.14 11.84 -8.47
C THR A 313 -14.66 13.20 -8.90
N HIS A 314 -15.05 14.02 -7.94
CA HIS A 314 -15.39 15.41 -8.13
C HIS A 314 -14.37 16.29 -7.42
N TYR A 315 -13.59 17.03 -8.20
CA TYR A 315 -12.56 17.94 -7.70
C TYR A 315 -12.94 19.38 -7.94
N VAL A 316 -12.87 20.21 -6.90
CA VAL A 316 -13.26 21.62 -6.94
C VAL A 316 -12.12 22.47 -6.36
N ASN A 317 -11.65 23.44 -7.12
CA ASN A 317 -10.77 24.49 -6.65
C ASN A 317 -11.40 25.84 -6.98
N LYS A 318 -11.80 26.60 -5.94
CA LYS A 318 -12.38 27.95 -6.05
C LYS A 318 -11.41 29.05 -5.66
N ASP A 319 -10.12 28.73 -5.52
CA ASP A 319 -9.09 29.72 -5.17
C ASP A 319 -8.98 30.74 -6.32
N SER A 320 -9.30 32.00 -6.03
CA SER A 320 -9.27 33.09 -7.00
C SER A 320 -7.85 33.46 -7.45
N THR A 321 -6.82 32.99 -6.74
CA THR A 321 -5.41 33.17 -7.12
C THR A 321 -4.94 32.15 -8.14
N GLN A 322 -5.77 31.15 -8.46
CA GLN A 322 -5.52 30.10 -9.44
C GLN A 322 -6.68 30.05 -10.44
N LEU A 323 -6.51 29.25 -11.50
CA LEU A 323 -7.64 28.98 -12.40
C LEU A 323 -8.70 28.16 -11.64
N PRO A 324 -9.96 28.63 -11.56
CA PRO A 324 -11.03 27.88 -10.94
C PRO A 324 -11.22 26.54 -11.67
N VAL A 325 -11.34 25.47 -10.90
CA VAL A 325 -11.55 24.11 -11.40
C VAL A 325 -12.79 23.55 -10.73
N ASP A 326 -13.70 22.96 -11.51
CA ASP A 326 -14.85 22.20 -11.04
C ASP A 326 -15.05 21.03 -12.01
N ASN A 327 -14.36 19.92 -11.76
CA ASN A 327 -14.28 18.81 -12.70
C ASN A 327 -14.77 17.51 -12.07
N ARG A 328 -15.52 16.74 -12.85
CA ARG A 328 -15.94 15.38 -12.50
C ARG A 328 -15.31 14.38 -13.45
N TYR A 329 -14.78 13.32 -12.88
CA TYR A 329 -14.17 12.21 -13.60
C TYR A 329 -14.94 10.93 -13.26
N LYS A 330 -15.32 10.19 -14.30
CA LYS A 330 -16.00 8.90 -14.17
C LYS A 330 -15.18 7.84 -14.89
N GLN A 331 -14.62 6.92 -14.15
CA GLN A 331 -13.85 5.82 -14.70
C GLN A 331 -14.61 4.50 -14.52
N GLN A 332 -14.58 3.68 -15.54
CA GLN A 332 -15.09 2.30 -15.52
C GLN A 332 -13.96 1.34 -15.87
N GLU A 333 -13.96 0.20 -15.22
CA GLU A 333 -12.98 -0.87 -15.48
C GLU A 333 -13.68 -2.23 -15.47
N LEU A 334 -13.43 -3.04 -16.50
CA LEU A 334 -13.74 -4.46 -16.53
C LEU A 334 -12.42 -5.23 -16.60
N TYR A 335 -12.25 -6.20 -15.72
CA TYR A 335 -11.10 -7.09 -15.68
C TYR A 335 -11.55 -8.54 -15.61
N ILE A 336 -10.97 -9.38 -16.46
CA ILE A 336 -11.18 -10.83 -16.47
C ILE A 336 -9.81 -11.49 -16.62
N SER A 337 -9.54 -12.50 -15.81
CA SER A 337 -8.26 -13.23 -15.83
C SER A 337 -8.49 -14.72 -15.71
N THR A 338 -7.63 -15.50 -16.37
CA THR A 338 -7.47 -16.92 -16.12
C THR A 338 -5.99 -17.26 -15.99
N ALA A 339 -5.64 -18.03 -14.98
CA ALA A 339 -4.31 -18.58 -14.77
C ALA A 339 -4.42 -20.11 -14.66
N ASN A 340 -3.63 -20.82 -15.46
CA ASN A 340 -3.67 -22.27 -15.54
C ASN A 340 -2.27 -22.84 -15.35
N VAL A 341 -2.13 -23.81 -14.47
CA VAL A 341 -0.86 -24.45 -14.14
C VAL A 341 -0.96 -25.92 -14.45
N LEU A 342 0.06 -26.45 -15.12
CA LEU A 342 0.27 -27.86 -15.37
C LEU A 342 1.55 -28.31 -14.66
N GLU A 343 1.45 -29.33 -13.83
CA GLU A 343 2.59 -30.03 -13.25
C GLU A 343 3.15 -31.02 -14.27
N LEU A 344 4.30 -30.68 -14.85
CA LEU A 344 4.98 -31.51 -15.86
C LEU A 344 5.72 -32.67 -15.18
N LEU A 345 6.33 -32.40 -14.04
CA LEU A 345 7.03 -33.35 -13.17
C LEU A 345 6.80 -32.94 -11.70
N PRO A 346 7.05 -33.80 -10.71
CA PRO A 346 6.87 -33.46 -9.30
C PRO A 346 7.57 -32.18 -8.84
N ASN A 347 8.65 -31.80 -9.52
CA ASN A 347 9.46 -30.62 -9.19
C ASN A 347 9.47 -29.57 -10.30
N TRP A 348 8.63 -29.71 -11.32
CA TRP A 348 8.61 -28.82 -12.48
C TRP A 348 7.18 -28.54 -12.92
N SER A 349 6.82 -27.27 -12.95
CA SER A 349 5.49 -26.81 -13.36
C SER A 349 5.61 -25.72 -14.43
N ALA A 350 4.61 -25.65 -15.31
CA ALA A 350 4.43 -24.58 -16.26
C ALA A 350 3.08 -23.88 -16.06
N SER A 351 3.00 -22.60 -16.38
CA SER A 351 1.80 -21.78 -16.27
C SER A 351 1.54 -21.01 -17.56
N LEU A 352 0.26 -20.95 -17.92
CA LEU A 352 -0.27 -20.04 -18.93
C LEU A 352 -1.35 -19.19 -18.28
N ALA A 353 -1.19 -17.85 -18.33
CA ALA A 353 -2.22 -16.94 -17.86
C ALA A 353 -2.59 -15.92 -18.93
N TYR A 354 -3.85 -15.51 -18.92
CA TYR A 354 -4.40 -14.49 -19.80
C TYR A 354 -5.26 -13.52 -19.03
N ASP A 355 -5.03 -12.21 -19.26
CA ASP A 355 -5.82 -11.13 -18.68
C ASP A 355 -6.42 -10.26 -19.77
N PHE A 356 -7.67 -9.93 -19.64
CA PHE A 356 -8.38 -8.90 -20.40
C PHE A 356 -8.71 -7.74 -19.48
N LYS A 357 -8.36 -6.50 -19.89
CA LYS A 357 -8.73 -5.26 -19.20
C LYS A 357 -9.38 -4.29 -20.19
N TRP A 358 -10.50 -3.73 -19.80
CA TRP A 358 -11.16 -2.61 -20.47
C TRP A 358 -11.30 -1.46 -19.51
N ASN A 359 -10.80 -0.29 -19.89
CA ASN A 359 -10.88 0.95 -19.11
C ASN A 359 -11.47 2.05 -19.96
N LYS A 360 -12.36 2.84 -19.37
CA LYS A 360 -12.97 4.02 -19.98
C LYS A 360 -12.97 5.17 -18.99
N LEU A 361 -12.64 6.38 -19.48
CA LEU A 361 -12.69 7.61 -18.71
C LEU A 361 -13.58 8.63 -19.39
N ASP A 362 -14.57 9.13 -18.64
CA ASP A 362 -15.41 10.27 -19.00
C ASP A 362 -15.11 11.45 -18.06
N ALA A 363 -15.11 12.68 -18.56
CA ALA A 363 -14.97 13.89 -17.75
C ALA A 363 -15.79 15.03 -18.35
N ASP A 364 -16.19 15.99 -17.49
CA ASP A 364 -16.91 17.21 -17.87
C ASP A 364 -15.99 18.39 -18.17
N ILE A 365 -14.85 18.10 -18.79
CA ILE A 365 -13.81 19.05 -19.18
C ILE A 365 -13.98 19.45 -20.64
N TYR A 366 -13.75 20.73 -20.95
CA TYR A 366 -13.74 21.22 -22.31
C TYR A 366 -12.71 20.45 -23.17
N ASN A 367 -13.10 20.05 -24.38
CA ASN A 367 -12.28 19.28 -25.33
C ASN A 367 -11.69 17.98 -24.76
N PHE A 368 -12.40 17.31 -23.84
CA PHE A 368 -11.93 16.07 -23.27
C PHE A 368 -11.85 14.94 -24.31
N ALA A 369 -10.88 14.04 -24.15
CA ALA A 369 -10.61 12.99 -25.14
C ALA A 369 -11.53 11.77 -25.06
N TYR A 370 -12.22 11.54 -23.94
CA TYR A 370 -13.06 10.37 -23.66
C TYR A 370 -12.33 9.05 -24.00
N PRO A 371 -11.15 8.80 -23.41
CA PRO A 371 -10.31 7.68 -23.83
C PRO A 371 -10.90 6.35 -23.38
N THR A 372 -10.66 5.34 -24.21
CA THR A 372 -10.92 3.93 -23.91
C THR A 372 -9.66 3.14 -24.19
N ARG A 373 -9.25 2.27 -23.24
CA ARG A 373 -8.10 1.37 -23.34
C ARG A 373 -8.55 -0.07 -23.26
N ILE A 374 -8.12 -0.89 -24.19
CA ILE A 374 -8.24 -2.34 -24.16
C ILE A 374 -6.83 -2.91 -24.00
N SER A 375 -6.65 -3.78 -23.03
CA SER A 375 -5.36 -4.45 -22.81
C SER A 375 -5.57 -5.97 -22.75
N ASN A 376 -4.76 -6.68 -23.53
CA ASN A 376 -4.67 -8.13 -23.52
C ASN A 376 -3.26 -8.52 -23.07
N LEU A 377 -3.16 -9.33 -22.03
CA LEU A 377 -1.91 -9.76 -21.46
C LEU A 377 -1.85 -11.28 -21.49
N VAL A 378 -0.76 -11.84 -22.00
CA VAL A 378 -0.53 -13.29 -22.05
C VAL A 378 0.81 -13.56 -21.38
N SER A 379 0.84 -14.41 -20.36
CA SER A 379 2.08 -14.83 -19.72
C SER A 379 2.31 -16.32 -19.84
N LEU A 380 3.56 -16.68 -20.14
CA LEU A 380 4.10 -18.02 -20.00
C LEU A 380 5.11 -18.01 -18.86
N ALA A 381 4.99 -18.94 -17.92
CA ALA A 381 5.92 -19.06 -16.84
C ALA A 381 6.23 -20.53 -16.51
N THR A 382 7.40 -20.76 -15.96
CA THR A 382 7.83 -22.07 -15.50
C THR A 382 8.52 -21.96 -14.16
N ALA A 383 8.36 -22.95 -13.30
CA ALA A 383 9.00 -23.02 -11.99
C ALA A 383 9.56 -24.43 -11.74
N ILE A 384 10.77 -24.46 -11.20
CA ILE A 384 11.43 -25.67 -10.69
C ILE A 384 11.66 -25.54 -9.19
N ASP A 385 11.45 -26.63 -8.45
CA ASP A 385 11.62 -26.69 -6.98
C ASP A 385 12.36 -27.95 -6.60
N TYR A 386 13.70 -27.87 -6.56
CA TYR A 386 14.55 -28.92 -6.05
C TYR A 386 15.03 -28.55 -4.64
N LYS A 387 15.52 -29.55 -3.90
CA LYS A 387 15.95 -29.41 -2.50
C LYS A 387 16.90 -28.24 -2.24
N HIS A 388 17.81 -27.96 -3.18
CA HIS A 388 18.84 -26.93 -3.06
C HIS A 388 18.68 -25.77 -4.04
N LEU A 389 17.71 -25.84 -4.94
CA LEU A 389 17.50 -24.86 -6.00
C LEU A 389 16.02 -24.66 -6.28
N LYS A 390 15.58 -23.43 -6.19
CA LYS A 390 14.29 -23.01 -6.74
C LYS A 390 14.56 -21.97 -7.83
N ALA A 391 13.86 -22.08 -8.95
CA ALA A 391 13.95 -21.09 -9.99
C ALA A 391 12.58 -20.88 -10.66
N GLN A 392 12.36 -19.67 -11.15
CA GLN A 392 11.18 -19.28 -11.91
C GLN A 392 11.61 -18.42 -13.08
N GLY A 393 11.16 -18.79 -14.27
CA GLY A 393 11.26 -17.97 -15.48
C GLY A 393 9.88 -17.58 -15.98
N SER A 394 9.72 -16.37 -16.49
CA SER A 394 8.48 -15.91 -17.10
C SER A 394 8.70 -14.94 -18.25
N ILE A 395 7.76 -14.93 -19.18
CA ILE A 395 7.65 -13.93 -20.25
C ILE A 395 6.21 -13.46 -20.29
N LEU A 396 6.01 -12.15 -20.20
CA LEU A 396 4.71 -11.50 -20.37
C LEU A 396 4.68 -10.73 -21.69
N ALA A 397 3.72 -11.04 -22.54
CA ALA A 397 3.37 -10.27 -23.73
C ALA A 397 2.14 -9.40 -23.41
N THR A 398 2.25 -8.11 -23.64
CA THR A 398 1.17 -7.13 -23.41
C THR A 398 0.83 -6.43 -24.71
N PHE A 399 -0.47 -6.43 -25.07
CA PHE A 399 -1.03 -5.76 -26.22
C PHE A 399 -2.06 -4.74 -25.75
N ILE A 400 -1.86 -3.47 -26.08
CA ILE A 400 -2.70 -2.37 -25.65
C ILE A 400 -3.21 -1.63 -26.86
N HIS A 401 -4.50 -1.28 -26.82
CA HIS A 401 -5.15 -0.47 -27.84
C HIS A 401 -5.92 0.68 -27.16
N ASP A 402 -5.50 1.91 -27.46
CA ASP A 402 -6.13 3.14 -26.97
C ASP A 402 -6.94 3.78 -28.09
N LYS A 403 -8.11 4.28 -27.76
CA LYS A 403 -8.98 5.04 -28.66
C LYS A 403 -9.55 6.24 -27.93
N THR A 404 -9.54 7.40 -28.59
CA THR A 404 -10.25 8.62 -28.11
C THR A 404 -11.59 8.79 -28.82
N ASN A 405 -12.53 9.49 -28.17
CA ASN A 405 -13.87 9.72 -28.70
C ASN A 405 -14.36 11.14 -28.37
N ARG A 406 -13.56 12.16 -28.80
CA ARG A 406 -13.97 13.58 -28.69
C ARG A 406 -15.23 13.83 -29.48
N LYS A 407 -16.05 14.75 -29.00
CA LYS A 407 -17.36 15.07 -29.55
C LYS A 407 -17.37 16.44 -30.25
N GLY A 408 -18.40 16.70 -31.05
CA GLY A 408 -18.63 17.98 -31.69
C GLY A 408 -17.49 18.40 -32.62
N GLU A 409 -17.07 19.65 -32.55
CA GLU A 409 -16.01 20.25 -33.38
C GLU A 409 -14.63 19.59 -33.22
N PHE A 410 -14.41 18.91 -32.09
CA PHE A 410 -13.16 18.22 -31.79
C PHE A 410 -13.11 16.77 -32.29
N ALA A 411 -14.16 16.25 -32.91
CA ALA A 411 -14.23 14.85 -33.37
C ALA A 411 -13.12 14.51 -34.39
N GLY A 412 -12.66 15.48 -35.18
CA GLY A 412 -11.53 15.32 -36.09
C GLY A 412 -10.17 15.09 -35.43
N MET A 413 -10.05 15.37 -34.11
CA MET A 413 -8.82 15.15 -33.33
C MET A 413 -8.78 13.78 -32.65
N ASN A 414 -9.70 12.87 -32.96
CA ASN A 414 -9.69 11.53 -32.41
C ASN A 414 -8.51 10.72 -32.92
N SER A 415 -7.92 9.95 -32.04
CA SER A 415 -6.75 9.13 -32.29
C SER A 415 -6.99 7.68 -31.88
N SER A 416 -6.24 6.79 -32.50
CA SER A 416 -6.18 5.38 -32.16
C SER A 416 -4.72 4.95 -32.18
N ASN A 417 -4.26 4.33 -31.10
CA ASN A 417 -2.88 3.90 -30.95
C ASN A 417 -2.82 2.45 -30.42
N SER A 418 -1.88 1.69 -30.93
CA SER A 418 -1.62 0.31 -30.49
C SER A 418 -0.18 0.13 -30.10
N LEU A 419 0.02 -0.63 -29.03
CA LEU A 419 1.34 -0.91 -28.48
C LEU A 419 1.46 -2.38 -28.12
N SER A 420 2.65 -2.95 -28.34
CA SER A 420 3.02 -4.27 -27.81
C SER A 420 4.33 -4.19 -27.03
N LYS A 421 4.43 -4.91 -25.93
CA LYS A 421 5.64 -5.00 -25.10
C LYS A 421 5.86 -6.42 -24.61
N LEU A 422 7.13 -6.79 -24.48
CA LEU A 422 7.59 -8.07 -23.91
C LEU A 422 8.41 -7.79 -22.64
N THR A 423 8.06 -8.48 -21.55
CA THR A 423 8.71 -8.33 -20.26
C THR A 423 9.15 -9.71 -19.72
N PRO A 424 10.42 -10.10 -19.95
CA PRO A 424 11.01 -11.30 -19.36
C PRO A 424 11.41 -11.09 -17.89
N ALA A 425 11.40 -12.19 -17.12
CA ALA A 425 11.94 -12.24 -15.78
C ALA A 425 12.50 -13.63 -15.44
N LEU A 426 13.57 -13.65 -14.65
CA LEU A 426 14.19 -14.85 -14.10
C LEU A 426 14.51 -14.64 -12.62
N PHE A 427 14.08 -15.58 -11.79
CA PHE A 427 14.32 -15.61 -10.35
C PHE A 427 14.98 -16.93 -9.98
N VAL A 428 15.99 -16.88 -9.12
CA VAL A 428 16.73 -18.05 -8.63
C VAL A 428 16.93 -17.92 -7.13
N ASN A 429 16.74 -19.01 -6.39
CA ASN A 429 17.04 -19.11 -4.97
C ASN A 429 17.76 -20.43 -4.69
N VAL A 430 18.89 -20.35 -4.03
CA VAL A 430 19.77 -21.49 -3.72
C VAL A 430 19.83 -21.68 -2.21
N TYR A 431 19.71 -22.93 -1.77
CA TYR A 431 19.86 -23.36 -0.37
C TYR A 431 21.14 -24.18 -0.24
N PRO A 432 22.29 -23.53 0.09
CA PRO A 432 23.61 -24.19 0.05
C PRO A 432 23.81 -25.19 1.19
N PHE A 433 23.06 -25.05 2.27
CA PHE A 433 23.19 -25.93 3.44
C PHE A 433 22.05 -26.94 3.57
N ARG A 434 22.26 -27.99 4.36
CA ARG A 434 21.19 -28.88 4.78
C ARG A 434 20.22 -28.11 5.71
N GLY A 435 18.97 -28.02 5.33
CA GLY A 435 17.96 -27.19 5.98
C GLY A 435 17.72 -25.88 5.22
N THR A 436 16.61 -25.22 5.53
CA THR A 436 16.15 -24.02 4.82
C THR A 436 16.47 -22.73 5.58
N PHE A 437 17.34 -22.79 6.58
CA PHE A 437 17.63 -21.64 7.44
C PHE A 437 18.42 -20.52 6.74
N PHE A 438 19.13 -20.84 5.65
CA PHE A 438 19.89 -19.88 4.86
C PHE A 438 19.62 -20.09 3.39
N SER A 439 19.35 -19.01 2.67
CA SER A 439 19.21 -19.02 1.21
C SER A 439 19.88 -17.81 0.58
N MET A 440 20.30 -17.97 -0.67
CA MET A 440 20.84 -16.91 -1.52
C MET A 440 19.97 -16.79 -2.75
N ARG A 441 19.58 -15.56 -3.09
CA ARG A 441 18.68 -15.27 -4.19
C ARG A 441 19.25 -14.28 -5.17
N ALA A 442 18.81 -14.37 -6.40
CA ALA A 442 19.07 -13.37 -7.43
C ALA A 442 17.90 -13.31 -8.40
N TYR A 443 17.64 -12.13 -8.96
CA TYR A 443 16.75 -12.01 -10.10
C TYR A 443 17.19 -10.94 -11.09
N VAL A 444 16.76 -11.12 -12.32
CA VAL A 444 16.75 -10.11 -13.37
C VAL A 444 15.36 -10.01 -13.97
N LYS A 445 14.86 -8.80 -14.13
CA LYS A 445 13.49 -8.56 -14.56
C LYS A 445 13.38 -7.28 -15.38
N LYS A 446 12.64 -7.36 -16.49
CA LYS A 446 12.16 -6.18 -17.20
C LYS A 446 10.72 -5.90 -16.79
N SER A 447 10.37 -4.63 -16.65
CA SER A 447 9.00 -4.15 -16.45
C SER A 447 8.77 -2.89 -17.28
N PHE A 448 7.51 -2.49 -17.45
CA PHE A 448 7.19 -1.23 -18.11
C PHE A 448 5.94 -0.61 -17.47
N ARG A 449 5.80 0.71 -17.61
CA ARG A 449 4.64 1.48 -17.21
C ARG A 449 4.01 2.14 -18.42
N MET A 450 2.71 1.92 -18.64
CA MET A 450 1.95 2.68 -19.63
C MET A 450 1.70 4.11 -19.16
N PRO A 451 1.76 5.12 -20.05
CA PRO A 451 1.24 6.44 -19.75
C PRO A 451 -0.23 6.37 -19.33
N THR A 452 -0.60 7.15 -18.33
CA THR A 452 -1.98 7.25 -17.87
C THR A 452 -2.84 8.07 -18.83
N PHE A 453 -4.15 8.06 -18.65
CA PHE A 453 -5.01 8.92 -19.45
C PHE A 453 -4.76 10.41 -19.20
N ASN A 454 -4.36 10.77 -17.97
CA ASN A 454 -3.96 12.15 -17.67
C ASN A 454 -2.64 12.50 -18.38
N ASP A 455 -1.65 11.61 -18.38
CA ASP A 455 -0.38 11.84 -19.07
C ASP A 455 -0.60 12.08 -20.58
N LEU A 456 -1.52 11.35 -21.20
CA LEU A 456 -1.79 11.40 -22.64
C LEU A 456 -2.79 12.50 -23.06
N TYR A 457 -3.85 12.71 -22.27
CA TYR A 457 -5.06 13.37 -22.74
C TYR A 457 -5.59 14.48 -21.85
N TYR A 458 -4.91 14.80 -20.72
CA TYR A 458 -5.34 15.90 -19.87
C TYR A 458 -5.13 17.23 -20.59
N THR A 459 -6.20 17.86 -20.98
CA THR A 459 -6.36 19.02 -21.87
C THR A 459 -5.07 19.75 -22.32
N ASP A 460 -4.51 20.63 -21.51
CA ASP A 460 -3.36 21.46 -21.92
C ASP A 460 -1.99 20.85 -21.52
N MET A 461 -1.99 19.78 -20.72
CA MET A 461 -0.78 19.17 -20.17
C MET A 461 -0.46 17.80 -20.80
N GLY A 462 -1.47 17.09 -21.29
CA GLY A 462 -1.31 15.76 -21.85
C GLY A 462 -0.52 15.78 -23.16
N ASN A 463 0.24 14.69 -23.39
CA ASN A 463 0.99 14.48 -24.61
C ASN A 463 0.70 13.09 -25.19
N ALA A 464 -0.07 13.05 -26.26
CA ALA A 464 -0.48 11.80 -26.92
C ALA A 464 0.68 11.01 -27.56
N ASN A 465 1.87 11.60 -27.65
CA ASN A 465 3.07 10.98 -28.26
C ASN A 465 3.96 10.29 -27.21
N LEU A 466 3.56 10.25 -25.93
CA LEU A 466 4.33 9.56 -24.90
C LEU A 466 4.47 8.07 -25.21
N VAL A 467 5.69 7.57 -24.98
CA VAL A 467 6.00 6.15 -24.99
C VAL A 467 6.01 5.60 -23.56
N PRO A 468 5.81 4.28 -23.37
CA PRO A 468 5.88 3.67 -22.04
C PRO A 468 7.28 3.77 -21.44
N GLU A 469 7.36 4.11 -20.16
CA GLU A 469 8.58 3.94 -19.38
C GLU A 469 8.97 2.46 -19.31
N SER A 470 10.25 2.16 -19.34
CA SER A 470 10.76 0.80 -19.14
C SER A 470 11.77 0.75 -18.00
N ALA A 471 11.72 -0.30 -17.21
CA ALA A 471 12.66 -0.53 -16.13
C ALA A 471 13.32 -1.90 -16.26
N LEU A 472 14.62 -1.96 -16.04
CA LEU A 472 15.38 -3.19 -15.92
C LEU A 472 15.94 -3.28 -14.50
N GLN A 473 15.67 -4.40 -13.84
CA GLN A 473 15.95 -4.59 -12.42
C GLN A 473 16.88 -5.79 -12.23
N TYR A 474 17.91 -5.61 -11.43
CA TYR A 474 18.83 -6.65 -10.94
C TYR A 474 18.81 -6.63 -9.42
N ASP A 475 18.81 -7.80 -8.82
CA ASP A 475 18.78 -7.96 -7.37
C ASP A 475 19.57 -9.21 -6.99
N VAL A 476 20.34 -9.09 -5.92
CA VAL A 476 21.05 -10.19 -5.28
C VAL A 476 20.89 -10.06 -3.78
N GLY A 477 20.52 -11.13 -3.11
CA GLY A 477 20.29 -11.09 -1.67
C GLY A 477 20.48 -12.42 -0.99
N PHE A 478 20.36 -12.39 0.33
CA PHE A 478 20.30 -13.60 1.15
C PHE A 478 19.23 -13.48 2.23
N ALA A 479 18.79 -14.61 2.72
CA ALA A 479 17.87 -14.70 3.85
C ALA A 479 18.39 -15.72 4.87
N LEU A 480 18.25 -15.33 6.14
CA LEU A 480 18.44 -16.19 7.31
C LEU A 480 17.08 -16.31 8.01
N ASN A 481 16.64 -17.52 8.32
CA ASN A 481 15.43 -17.75 9.10
C ASN A 481 15.65 -18.95 10.01
N LYS A 482 15.65 -18.74 11.32
CA LYS A 482 15.95 -19.78 12.29
C LYS A 482 15.02 -19.73 13.48
N HIS A 483 14.39 -20.85 13.77
CA HIS A 483 13.67 -21.09 15.01
C HIS A 483 14.59 -21.79 16.01
N PHE A 484 14.47 -21.41 17.29
CA PHE A 484 15.24 -21.97 18.39
C PHE A 484 14.26 -22.63 19.38
N GLU A 485 14.50 -23.90 19.70
CA GLU A 485 13.67 -24.63 20.66
C GLU A 485 13.89 -24.18 22.09
N HIS A 486 15.13 -23.76 22.42
CA HIS A 486 15.55 -23.39 23.77
C HIS A 486 16.21 -22.01 23.77
N GLY A 487 16.24 -21.38 24.97
CA GLY A 487 16.85 -20.08 25.16
C GLY A 487 15.83 -18.92 25.19
N ILE A 488 16.34 -17.70 25.25
CA ILE A 488 15.52 -16.47 25.24
C ILE A 488 15.03 -16.15 23.83
N VAL A 489 15.91 -16.30 22.83
CA VAL A 489 15.54 -16.09 21.41
C VAL A 489 14.73 -17.29 20.93
N ARG A 490 13.56 -17.06 20.35
CA ARG A 490 12.67 -18.10 19.81
C ARG A 490 12.68 -18.14 18.29
N HIS A 491 12.78 -17.00 17.67
CA HIS A 491 12.86 -16.85 16.24
C HIS A 491 13.82 -15.71 15.90
N ALA A 492 14.57 -15.85 14.82
CA ALA A 492 15.36 -14.78 14.23
C ALA A 492 15.32 -14.92 12.71
N GLU A 493 15.00 -13.84 12.05
CA GLU A 493 14.92 -13.72 10.59
C GLU A 493 15.68 -12.49 10.14
N MET A 494 16.41 -12.59 9.03
CA MET A 494 17.12 -11.47 8.42
C MET A 494 17.06 -11.60 6.90
N HIS A 495 16.75 -10.52 6.23
CA HIS A 495 16.82 -10.37 4.78
C HIS A 495 17.80 -9.26 4.42
N PHE A 496 18.58 -9.50 3.40
CA PHE A 496 19.48 -8.53 2.79
C PHE A 496 19.30 -8.59 1.29
N ASP A 497 19.14 -7.43 0.64
CA ASP A 497 19.10 -7.29 -0.80
C ASP A 497 19.99 -6.13 -1.23
N ALA A 498 20.77 -6.33 -2.28
CA ALA A 498 21.46 -5.29 -3.02
C ALA A 498 20.93 -5.27 -4.44
N TYR A 499 20.55 -4.10 -4.93
CA TYR A 499 19.90 -3.98 -6.23
C TYR A 499 20.46 -2.85 -7.09
N TYR A 500 20.29 -3.04 -8.39
CA TYR A 500 20.56 -2.03 -9.40
C TYR A 500 19.41 -2.00 -10.40
N ASN A 501 18.77 -0.83 -10.56
CA ASN A 501 17.66 -0.63 -11.47
C ASN A 501 17.98 0.51 -12.44
N THR A 502 17.59 0.35 -13.70
CA THR A 502 17.60 1.46 -14.68
C THR A 502 16.18 1.72 -15.13
N VAL A 503 15.80 2.99 -15.20
CA VAL A 503 14.50 3.43 -15.73
C VAL A 503 14.76 4.33 -16.93
N HIS A 504 14.23 3.96 -18.10
CA HIS A 504 14.35 4.69 -19.35
C HIS A 504 12.99 5.27 -19.76
N ASP A 505 13.01 6.34 -20.54
CA ASP A 505 11.83 7.05 -21.03
C ASP A 505 10.92 7.54 -19.90
N LYS A 506 11.50 7.95 -18.77
CA LYS A 506 10.73 8.37 -17.60
C LYS A 506 9.82 9.55 -17.96
N ILE A 507 8.54 9.41 -17.63
CA ILE A 507 7.55 10.45 -17.89
C ILE A 507 7.61 11.47 -16.76
N VAL A 508 7.93 12.71 -17.11
CA VAL A 508 8.02 13.83 -16.18
C VAL A 508 7.14 14.98 -16.66
N ALA A 509 6.61 15.72 -15.70
CA ALA A 509 5.94 16.98 -15.99
C ALA A 509 7.02 18.06 -16.20
N TYR A 510 7.01 18.73 -17.33
CA TYR A 510 7.99 19.75 -17.70
C TYR A 510 7.31 21.10 -17.95
N PRO A 511 7.83 22.22 -17.42
CA PRO A 511 7.26 23.54 -17.67
C PRO A 511 7.45 23.96 -19.12
N LYS A 512 6.37 24.36 -19.76
CA LYS A 512 6.37 24.78 -21.18
C LYS A 512 6.59 26.27 -21.29
N GLY A 513 7.85 26.69 -21.48
CA GLY A 513 8.23 28.11 -21.66
C GLY A 513 8.02 28.99 -20.40
N GLN A 514 7.92 30.30 -20.57
CA GLN A 514 7.71 31.26 -19.49
C GLN A 514 6.28 31.29 -18.91
N GLN A 515 5.42 30.39 -19.33
CA GLN A 515 4.03 30.30 -18.87
C GLN A 515 3.90 29.15 -17.87
N PHE A 516 3.01 29.32 -16.87
CA PHE A 516 2.63 28.31 -15.88
C PHE A 516 1.95 27.05 -16.48
N ARG A 517 2.34 26.65 -17.69
CA ARG A 517 1.83 25.47 -18.39
C ARG A 517 2.86 24.36 -18.33
N TRP A 518 2.43 23.21 -17.88
CA TRP A 518 3.25 21.99 -17.85
C TRP A 518 2.88 21.11 -19.03
N THR A 519 3.80 20.32 -19.50
CA THR A 519 3.54 19.25 -20.47
C THR A 519 4.23 17.96 -20.01
N MET A 520 3.68 16.82 -20.38
CA MET A 520 4.29 15.52 -20.09
C MET A 520 5.27 15.15 -21.19
N LEU A 521 6.49 14.78 -20.83
CA LEU A 521 7.54 14.38 -21.77
C LEU A 521 8.24 13.11 -21.26
N ASN A 522 8.74 12.30 -22.21
CA ASN A 522 9.68 11.21 -21.91
C ASN A 522 11.10 11.81 -21.89
N LEU A 523 11.54 12.29 -20.76
CA LEU A 523 12.83 13.01 -20.60
C LEU A 523 13.71 12.38 -19.54
N GLY A 524 13.56 11.10 -19.23
CA GLY A 524 14.28 10.64 -18.06
C GLY A 524 14.99 9.31 -18.25
N GLU A 525 16.27 9.30 -17.93
CA GLU A 525 17.02 8.10 -17.58
C GLU A 525 17.48 8.19 -16.14
N VAL A 526 17.11 7.19 -15.32
CA VAL A 526 17.44 7.17 -13.89
C VAL A 526 18.13 5.86 -13.57
N HIS A 527 19.30 5.94 -12.91
CA HIS A 527 20.03 4.81 -12.37
C HIS A 527 19.85 4.76 -10.86
N ILE A 528 19.43 3.62 -10.34
CA ILE A 528 19.10 3.43 -8.93
C ILE A 528 19.94 2.28 -8.39
N LYS A 529 20.77 2.57 -7.38
CA LYS A 529 21.53 1.57 -6.61
C LYS A 529 21.00 1.59 -5.19
N GLY A 530 20.90 0.43 -4.57
CA GLY A 530 20.46 0.42 -3.18
C GLY A 530 20.71 -0.87 -2.45
N ILE A 531 20.49 -0.79 -1.14
CA ILE A 531 20.58 -1.90 -0.20
C ILE A 531 19.34 -1.83 0.70
N ASP A 532 18.66 -2.96 0.83
CA ASP A 532 17.58 -3.16 1.78
C ASP A 532 18.00 -4.21 2.83
N VAL A 533 17.81 -3.89 4.10
CA VAL A 533 18.04 -4.82 5.22
C VAL A 533 16.79 -4.87 6.06
N GLU A 534 16.34 -6.07 6.40
CA GLU A 534 15.27 -6.33 7.35
C GLU A 534 15.72 -7.36 8.35
N ALA A 535 15.44 -7.13 9.63
CA ALA A 535 15.72 -8.06 10.71
C ALA A 535 14.53 -8.15 11.65
N GLU A 536 14.16 -9.38 12.03
CA GLU A 536 13.08 -9.66 12.98
C GLU A 536 13.55 -10.68 14.01
N ALA A 537 13.16 -10.49 15.26
CA ALA A 537 13.44 -11.45 16.31
C ALA A 537 12.34 -11.48 17.36
N ASP A 538 12.01 -12.71 17.80
CA ASP A 538 11.08 -12.99 18.89
C ASP A 538 11.83 -13.51 20.10
N PHE A 539 11.53 -12.92 21.27
CA PHE A 539 12.13 -13.27 22.54
C PHE A 539 11.08 -13.73 23.53
N LYS A 540 11.34 -14.82 24.23
CA LYS A 540 10.52 -15.25 25.38
C LYS A 540 11.34 -15.11 26.65
N ILE A 541 10.96 -14.13 27.47
CA ILE A 541 11.67 -13.77 28.70
C ILE A 541 10.88 -14.31 29.89
N GLY A 542 11.33 -15.42 30.45
CA GLY A 542 10.60 -16.12 31.51
C GLY A 542 9.30 -16.77 31.01
N LYS A 543 8.23 -16.73 31.84
CA LYS A 543 6.97 -17.42 31.56
C LYS A 543 5.97 -16.56 30.77
N ASP A 544 5.92 -15.26 31.08
CA ASP A 544 4.79 -14.40 30.70
C ASP A 544 5.18 -13.21 29.81
N LEU A 545 6.48 -12.92 29.65
CA LEU A 545 6.94 -11.79 28.85
C LEU A 545 7.45 -12.27 27.48
N VAL A 546 6.80 -11.77 26.43
CA VAL A 546 7.25 -11.94 25.03
C VAL A 546 7.64 -10.57 24.50
N ALA A 547 8.81 -10.48 23.87
CA ALA A 547 9.23 -9.30 23.13
C ALA A 547 9.39 -9.65 21.66
N THR A 548 8.87 -8.81 20.78
CA THR A 548 9.05 -8.90 19.34
C THR A 548 9.78 -7.67 18.87
N THR A 549 10.77 -7.83 18.00
CA THR A 549 11.51 -6.71 17.43
C THR A 549 11.57 -6.86 15.93
N ARG A 550 11.37 -5.76 15.22
CA ARG A 550 11.56 -5.68 13.79
C ARG A 550 12.28 -4.39 13.47
N ALA A 551 13.29 -4.45 12.63
CA ALA A 551 14.01 -3.29 12.16
C ALA A 551 14.24 -3.41 10.67
N GLN A 552 14.17 -2.29 9.99
CA GLN A 552 14.49 -2.20 8.57
C GLN A 552 15.34 -0.98 8.29
N TYR A 553 16.17 -1.09 7.28
CA TYR A 553 17.03 -0.04 6.79
C TYR A 553 17.12 -0.11 5.28
N THR A 554 17.08 1.05 4.64
CA THR A 554 17.23 1.19 3.19
C THR A 554 18.24 2.30 2.89
N TYR A 555 19.21 1.97 2.04
CA TYR A 555 20.07 2.92 1.37
C TYR A 555 19.68 3.00 -0.10
N GLN A 556 19.52 4.23 -0.64
CA GLN A 556 19.16 4.44 -2.05
C GLN A 556 19.97 5.59 -2.65
N ASP A 557 20.68 5.30 -3.73
CA ASP A 557 21.35 6.28 -4.58
C ASP A 557 20.65 6.24 -5.96
N ALA A 558 19.75 7.19 -6.20
CA ALA A 558 18.90 7.26 -7.38
C ALA A 558 19.21 8.52 -8.18
N ARG A 559 19.93 8.40 -9.29
CA ARG A 559 20.52 9.52 -10.02
C ARG A 559 19.88 9.72 -11.38
N ASP A 560 19.59 10.98 -11.69
CA ASP A 560 19.24 11.40 -13.04
C ASP A 560 20.49 11.42 -13.92
N VAL A 561 20.49 10.61 -14.96
CA VAL A 561 21.59 10.52 -15.95
C VAL A 561 21.12 10.83 -17.36
N THR A 562 20.05 11.59 -17.48
CA THR A 562 19.35 11.89 -18.72
C THR A 562 20.22 12.69 -19.71
N ASP A 563 20.75 13.82 -19.28
CA ASP A 563 21.50 14.73 -20.15
C ASP A 563 22.73 15.30 -19.43
N PRO A 564 23.96 14.92 -19.84
CA PRO A 564 25.20 15.40 -19.23
C PRO A 564 25.40 16.93 -19.32
N SER A 565 24.64 17.64 -20.14
CA SER A 565 24.74 19.09 -20.29
C SER A 565 23.93 19.88 -19.26
N THR A 566 23.07 19.22 -18.48
CA THR A 566 22.22 19.85 -17.48
C THR A 566 22.94 20.04 -16.15
N THR A 567 22.55 21.04 -15.37
CA THR A 567 23.11 21.33 -14.04
C THR A 567 22.79 20.24 -13.01
N TYR A 568 21.74 19.45 -13.24
CA TYR A 568 21.29 18.37 -12.35
C TYR A 568 21.72 16.98 -12.82
N TYR A 569 22.59 16.87 -13.85
CA TYR A 569 23.12 15.59 -14.25
C TYR A 569 23.85 14.88 -13.11
N ASN A 570 23.55 13.59 -12.92
CA ASN A 570 24.08 12.74 -11.85
C ASN A 570 23.70 13.20 -10.42
N HIS A 571 22.64 14.02 -10.29
CA HIS A 571 22.06 14.38 -9.01
C HIS A 571 21.03 13.33 -8.53
N GLN A 572 20.82 13.28 -7.22
CA GLN A 572 19.76 12.49 -6.60
C GLN A 572 18.40 13.02 -7.06
N ILE A 573 17.50 12.14 -7.49
CA ILE A 573 16.15 12.55 -7.89
C ILE A 573 15.33 13.06 -6.70
N PRO A 574 14.35 13.95 -6.92
CA PRO A 574 13.58 14.58 -5.85
C PRO A 574 12.87 13.60 -4.91
N TYR A 575 12.81 13.96 -3.62
CA TYR A 575 12.11 13.26 -2.55
C TYR A 575 12.65 11.87 -2.20
N ILE A 576 13.83 11.50 -2.66
CA ILE A 576 14.45 10.22 -2.34
C ILE A 576 15.55 10.45 -1.29
N PRO A 577 15.37 9.99 -0.04
CA PRO A 577 16.43 10.03 0.95
C PRO A 577 17.49 8.97 0.66
N TRP A 578 18.78 9.28 0.90
CA TRP A 578 19.83 8.25 0.83
C TRP A 578 19.65 7.18 1.89
N HIS A 579 19.21 7.56 3.09
CA HIS A 579 19.04 6.68 4.23
C HIS A 579 17.62 6.76 4.75
N SER A 580 16.97 5.64 4.94
CA SER A 580 15.68 5.55 5.60
C SER A 580 15.57 4.26 6.38
N GLY A 581 14.67 4.22 7.35
CA GLY A 581 14.44 3.01 8.10
C GLY A 581 13.33 3.12 9.12
N SER A 582 12.97 2.00 9.70
CA SER A 582 12.05 1.94 10.83
C SER A 582 12.42 0.84 11.81
N ALA A 583 11.94 0.97 13.04
CA ALA A 583 12.06 -0.05 14.07
C ALA A 583 10.75 -0.18 14.83
N ILE A 584 10.40 -1.40 15.19
CA ILE A 584 9.24 -1.74 16.01
C ILE A 584 9.74 -2.60 17.17
N VAL A 585 9.32 -2.28 18.39
CA VAL A 585 9.53 -3.10 19.59
C VAL A 585 8.19 -3.31 20.26
N GLY A 586 7.72 -4.55 20.27
CA GLY A 586 6.51 -4.98 20.96
C GLY A 586 6.83 -5.75 22.22
N LEU A 587 6.17 -5.42 23.32
CA LEU A 587 6.28 -6.12 24.60
C LEU A 587 4.89 -6.60 25.01
N THR A 588 4.72 -7.91 25.12
CA THR A 588 3.48 -8.53 25.59
C THR A 588 3.71 -9.16 26.95
N TYR A 589 2.97 -8.68 27.96
CA TYR A 589 2.97 -9.23 29.31
C TYR A 589 1.54 -9.49 29.77
N LYS A 590 1.14 -10.75 29.81
CA LYS A 590 -0.23 -11.16 30.15
C LYS A 590 -1.25 -10.45 29.23
N ASN A 591 -2.08 -9.60 29.80
CA ASN A 591 -3.14 -8.85 29.13
C ASN A 591 -2.68 -7.50 28.55
N TRP A 592 -1.45 -7.10 28.86
CA TRP A 592 -0.86 -5.86 28.41
C TRP A 592 0.00 -6.07 27.17
N ASN A 593 -0.09 -5.14 26.25
CA ASN A 593 0.81 -5.06 25.13
C ASN A 593 1.26 -3.59 24.98
N VAL A 594 2.56 -3.38 24.88
CA VAL A 594 3.16 -2.06 24.65
C VAL A 594 3.99 -2.12 23.41
N ASN A 595 3.72 -1.24 22.45
CA ASN A 595 4.46 -1.15 21.19
C ASN A 595 5.07 0.24 21.06
N TYR A 596 6.34 0.26 20.77
CA TYR A 596 7.07 1.43 20.35
C TYR A 596 7.48 1.27 18.91
N SER A 597 7.23 2.28 18.08
CA SER A 597 7.70 2.31 16.70
C SER A 597 8.44 3.62 16.41
N PHE A 598 9.45 3.50 15.58
CA PHE A 598 10.32 4.59 15.15
C PHE A 598 10.44 4.56 13.63
N ILE A 599 10.37 5.73 13.00
CA ILE A 599 10.54 5.91 11.55
C ILE A 599 11.54 7.04 11.34
N TYR A 600 12.46 6.85 10.41
CA TYR A 600 13.47 7.82 10.02
C TYR A 600 13.51 7.96 8.50
N ALA A 601 13.54 9.21 8.01
CA ALA A 601 13.86 9.55 6.64
C ALA A 601 14.99 10.58 6.65
N GLY A 602 16.09 10.25 5.98
CA GLY A 602 17.28 11.08 5.90
C GLY A 602 17.10 12.32 5.04
N GLU A 603 18.18 13.03 4.86
CA GLU A 603 18.26 14.20 3.98
C GLU A 603 17.90 13.83 2.54
N ARG A 604 17.31 14.77 1.82
CA ARG A 604 16.84 14.64 0.45
C ARG A 604 16.68 16.02 -0.18
N TYR A 605 16.32 16.08 -1.44
CA TYR A 605 16.03 17.34 -2.15
C TYR A 605 14.59 17.30 -2.69
N ASP A 606 13.96 18.47 -2.80
CA ASP A 606 12.61 18.63 -3.35
C ASP A 606 12.59 18.89 -4.86
N GLU A 607 13.72 19.35 -5.42
CA GLU A 607 13.90 19.62 -6.84
C GLU A 607 15.07 18.81 -7.43
N GLN A 608 15.25 18.87 -8.75
CA GLN A 608 16.30 18.12 -9.47
C GLN A 608 17.71 18.57 -9.11
N GLU A 609 17.91 19.86 -8.84
CA GLU A 609 19.22 20.39 -8.45
C GLU A 609 19.47 20.13 -6.95
N ASN A 610 20.55 19.40 -6.64
CA ASN A 610 20.93 19.09 -5.26
C ASN A 610 21.73 20.25 -4.64
N ILE A 611 21.12 21.40 -4.54
CA ILE A 611 21.69 22.62 -3.91
C ILE A 611 21.05 22.85 -2.54
N ILE A 612 21.70 23.66 -1.72
CA ILE A 612 21.25 23.95 -0.35
C ILE A 612 19.83 24.52 -0.29
N TYR A 613 19.41 25.26 -1.32
CA TYR A 613 18.08 25.85 -1.38
C TYR A 613 16.96 24.81 -1.54
N ASN A 614 17.25 23.69 -2.20
CA ASN A 614 16.33 22.58 -2.43
C ASN A 614 16.50 21.46 -1.38
N HIS A 615 17.37 21.65 -0.39
CA HIS A 615 17.65 20.64 0.63
C HIS A 615 16.49 20.53 1.62
N MET A 616 16.11 19.32 1.91
CA MET A 616 15.13 18.97 2.95
C MET A 616 15.82 18.23 4.10
N GLU A 617 15.68 18.77 5.29
CA GLU A 617 16.21 18.19 6.52
C GLU A 617 15.69 16.77 6.78
N PRO A 618 16.49 15.91 7.40
CA PRO A 618 16.02 14.61 7.86
C PRO A 618 14.94 14.77 8.93
N TRP A 619 14.02 13.80 8.98
CA TRP A 619 13.00 13.74 10.01
C TRP A 619 12.84 12.35 10.60
N TYR A 620 12.29 12.29 11.78
CA TYR A 620 11.92 11.04 12.44
C TYR A 620 10.61 11.20 13.21
N THR A 621 9.92 10.08 13.42
CA THR A 621 8.76 10.01 14.33
C THR A 621 8.92 8.83 15.27
N SER A 622 8.43 8.99 16.48
CA SER A 622 8.34 7.94 17.50
C SER A 622 6.89 7.82 17.93
N ASP A 623 6.35 6.62 17.88
CA ASP A 623 4.96 6.37 18.25
C ASP A 623 4.92 5.32 19.37
N LEU A 624 3.97 5.49 20.28
CA LEU A 624 3.74 4.58 21.41
C LEU A 624 2.29 4.14 21.42
N SER A 625 2.07 2.83 21.51
CA SER A 625 0.74 2.23 21.71
C SER A 625 0.72 1.37 22.95
N ILE A 626 -0.29 1.54 23.79
CA ILE A 626 -0.51 0.72 24.97
C ILE A 626 -1.88 0.08 24.85
N ILE A 627 -1.90 -1.24 24.91
CA ILE A 627 -3.09 -2.06 24.71
C ILE A 627 -3.35 -2.88 25.97
N TYR A 628 -4.59 -2.88 26.43
CA TYR A 628 -5.08 -3.74 27.51
C TYR A 628 -6.25 -4.59 27.01
N ARG A 629 -6.14 -5.91 27.13
CA ARG A 629 -7.20 -6.88 26.75
C ARG A 629 -7.85 -7.44 28.01
N PHE A 630 -9.17 -7.49 28.04
CA PHE A 630 -9.94 -8.05 29.16
C PHE A 630 -11.24 -8.69 28.66
N HIS A 631 -11.75 -9.62 29.44
CA HIS A 631 -13.03 -10.25 29.14
C HIS A 631 -14.15 -9.64 29.95
N MET A 632 -15.27 -9.37 29.33
CA MET A 632 -16.54 -9.06 29.98
C MET A 632 -17.54 -10.16 29.58
N GLN A 633 -17.81 -11.07 30.50
CA GLN A 633 -18.60 -12.27 30.22
C GLN A 633 -18.00 -13.07 29.04
N LYS A 634 -18.71 -13.15 27.92
CA LYS A 634 -18.25 -13.82 26.68
C LYS A 634 -17.51 -12.90 25.72
N ALA A 635 -17.57 -11.60 25.94
CA ALA A 635 -16.98 -10.62 25.04
C ALA A 635 -15.49 -10.38 25.37
N LEU A 636 -14.65 -10.39 24.35
CA LEU A 636 -13.27 -9.91 24.43
C LEU A 636 -13.26 -8.39 24.19
N CYS A 637 -12.82 -7.66 25.20
CA CYS A 637 -12.70 -6.21 25.14
C CYS A 637 -11.23 -5.79 25.02
N LYS A 638 -10.97 -4.76 24.24
CA LYS A 638 -9.65 -4.15 24.05
C LYS A 638 -9.76 -2.64 24.25
N ALA A 639 -8.91 -2.09 25.09
CA ALA A 639 -8.68 -0.65 25.22
C ALA A 639 -7.25 -0.35 24.73
N GLN A 640 -7.10 0.64 23.86
CA GLN A 640 -5.81 1.02 23.27
C GLN A 640 -5.66 2.53 23.33
N LEU A 641 -4.52 2.98 23.84
CA LEU A 641 -4.09 4.37 23.86
C LEU A 641 -2.90 4.52 22.92
N ASP A 642 -3.02 5.43 21.97
CA ASP A 642 -2.00 5.72 20.98
C ASP A 642 -1.49 7.15 21.15
N VAL A 643 -0.17 7.31 21.09
CA VAL A 643 0.53 8.60 21.08
C VAL A 643 1.43 8.60 19.85
N ASN A 644 1.07 9.37 18.85
CA ASN A 644 1.86 9.53 17.63
C ASN A 644 2.76 10.75 17.75
N ASN A 645 3.92 10.67 17.09
CA ASN A 645 4.96 11.69 17.15
C ASN A 645 5.23 12.10 18.60
N LEU A 646 5.57 11.12 19.43
CA LEU A 646 5.76 11.25 20.91
C LEU A 646 6.72 12.38 21.26
N LEU A 647 7.76 12.59 20.45
CA LEU A 647 8.77 13.63 20.69
C LEU A 647 8.33 14.99 20.14
N GLY A 648 7.22 15.07 19.40
CA GLY A 648 6.63 16.33 18.92
C GLY A 648 7.47 17.03 17.84
N GLN A 649 8.14 16.26 16.98
CA GLN A 649 8.94 16.83 15.90
C GLN A 649 8.03 17.52 14.87
N ASP A 650 8.39 18.74 14.46
CA ASP A 650 7.86 19.38 13.26
C ASP A 650 8.58 18.81 12.05
N TYR A 651 7.84 18.35 11.05
CA TYR A 651 8.42 17.74 9.85
C TYR A 651 7.49 17.83 8.64
N GLU A 652 8.09 17.68 7.47
CA GLU A 652 7.41 17.64 6.17
C GLU A 652 7.85 16.38 5.42
N VAL A 653 6.90 15.61 4.91
CA VAL A 653 7.17 14.50 3.97
C VAL A 653 7.34 15.06 2.56
N ILE A 654 6.46 15.97 2.19
CA ILE A 654 6.49 16.77 0.96
C ILE A 654 6.69 18.23 1.38
N VAL A 655 7.55 18.94 0.69
CA VAL A 655 7.85 20.35 0.97
C VAL A 655 6.58 21.20 0.96
N ASN A 656 6.44 22.12 1.91
CA ASN A 656 5.24 22.94 2.07
C ASN A 656 3.96 22.22 2.52
N TYR A 657 4.09 20.95 2.95
CA TYR A 657 3.00 20.17 3.56
C TYR A 657 3.41 19.76 4.97
N PRO A 658 3.32 20.69 5.95
CA PRO A 658 3.66 20.36 7.34
C PRO A 658 2.77 19.25 7.87
N MET A 659 3.38 18.30 8.55
CA MET A 659 2.71 17.15 9.14
C MET A 659 2.19 17.45 10.55
N PRO A 660 1.21 16.69 11.05
CA PRO A 660 0.73 16.85 12.43
C PRO A 660 1.85 16.62 13.46
N GLY A 661 1.96 17.51 14.44
CA GLY A 661 2.77 17.31 15.62
C GLY A 661 2.26 16.17 16.49
N ARG A 662 2.62 16.13 17.79
CA ARG A 662 2.14 15.11 18.72
C ARG A 662 0.62 15.03 18.75
N ASN A 663 0.09 13.81 18.57
CA ASN A 663 -1.35 13.57 18.57
C ASN A 663 -1.70 12.25 19.29
N TYR A 664 -2.95 12.14 19.69
CA TYR A 664 -3.43 11.08 20.58
C TYR A 664 -4.68 10.43 19.99
N ALA A 665 -4.86 9.14 20.28
CA ALA A 665 -6.10 8.44 19.98
C ALA A 665 -6.40 7.41 21.08
N LEU A 666 -7.68 7.27 21.43
CA LEU A 666 -8.22 6.22 22.29
C LEU A 666 -9.13 5.33 21.47
N THR A 667 -8.84 4.04 21.50
CA THR A 667 -9.62 3.01 20.80
C THR A 667 -10.23 2.05 21.80
N LEU A 668 -11.52 1.79 21.69
CA LEU A 668 -12.23 0.74 22.40
C LEU A 668 -12.80 -0.24 21.38
N SER A 669 -12.60 -1.53 21.59
CA SER A 669 -13.22 -2.58 20.77
C SER A 669 -13.82 -3.68 21.63
N VAL A 670 -14.90 -4.26 21.12
CA VAL A 670 -15.61 -5.40 21.71
C VAL A 670 -15.80 -6.44 20.62
N GLU A 671 -15.46 -7.67 20.92
CA GLU A 671 -15.62 -8.83 20.04
C GLU A 671 -16.43 -9.91 20.77
N ILE A 672 -17.46 -10.44 20.11
CA ILE A 672 -18.42 -11.41 20.64
C ILE A 672 -18.50 -12.60 19.69
#